data_f0f312f7a245c30121c825707cb507de
#
_entry.id   f0f312f7a245c30121c825707cb507de
#
_cell.length_a   1.000
_cell.length_b   1.000
_cell.length_c   1.000
_cell.angle_alpha   90.00
_cell.angle_beta   90.00
_cell.angle_gamma   90.00
#
_symmetry.space_group_name_H-M   'P 1'
#
loop_
_entity.id
_entity.type
_entity.pdbx_description
1 polymer ?
#
loop_
_entity_poly.entity_id
_entity_poly.type
_entity_poly.pdbx_seq_one_letter_code
_entity_poly.pdbx_strand_id
1 'polypeptide(L)'
;MRIGVDLRPFFTGSKFRGIGMYSRELIKELLKIGKNDTFHFLNLYGEYTGDPLLDKNCYVYEYYSGPKIVDVGERQLFSEVSTKKIIENEVKHFLKQSKIDVMLFTSPTEYGNLMEADWFANVGKVAILYDLIPLIFPEQCLFDPAYKADYEKSLEFLKQMDLLLAISQSAKDDAVRLLGIPEEKIIVVYAGIDKDFEKLESVEAGRIKEKYGISDAFLMFAGGIDFKKNIEDVIIAYSKLPKGLIKRNQLVITGKASDDLIEKFLNIARDNGVDGRVICTGYIPKDDLIALYNITELLVFPSLYEGFGLPVIEAMACGARVVTSNVSSLKEIAEGHALLVNPKSVKSIVKGMETILNHPIEAMDLADDSIEYAKSYTWEKVAQKTAEGLKQLVPKSYNDVDYEYRIDDADLQNIAKAFARNNVLLRDEEKKMIIDELILLQEHSVKREISFKNRILYDVTVVEEWLKAGYTTGIARVSTQLFQQLKKMTMVLPIIVRKTKKNVSVDVVEWGTWKVIETDIDLNEDDVYVMPELQLRGIQVDKKHPSKDFFREKGIKCYAMVYDILPLRMPQYFEKKTSDAFDPYIKEIVNDYDGILCDSKWVADDIINYCHENNIVPRDHKVKMGFFHLGPNSFEKKEIKHIDNSIVNFMNGMDNVFVMVGTIEPRKGHELVLKTFEKMWEEGYEGKLCFAGHVGWNMMPFIDYVKNHPENGKRLGFFEAVNDVELEYIYNNASALIQASAGEGFGLPLIEAGHYAVPIICSDIEVFHEVAGNHAIYFKQGSQEALRNVIDKFEEMEDNGTVPDSSKIEYVTWEQTAVKVYEMVSNEKEWYSKI
;
A
#
# COMPACT_ATOMS: atom_id res chain seq x y z
N MET A 1 -26.73 10.85 -7.76
CA MET A 1 -27.02 10.30 -6.41
C MET A 1 -25.71 10.32 -5.62
N ARG A 2 -25.78 10.59 -4.32
CA ARG A 2 -24.61 10.53 -3.42
C ARG A 2 -24.67 9.19 -2.65
N ILE A 3 -23.76 8.30 -2.96
CA ILE A 3 -23.75 6.93 -2.44
C ILE A 3 -22.67 6.84 -1.38
N GLY A 4 -23.09 6.59 -0.14
CA GLY A 4 -22.16 6.25 0.95
C GLY A 4 -21.78 4.76 0.87
N VAL A 5 -20.52 4.44 1.11
CA VAL A 5 -20.01 3.06 1.09
C VAL A 5 -19.17 2.80 2.33
N ASP A 6 -19.48 1.72 3.04
CA ASP A 6 -18.67 1.25 4.17
C ASP A 6 -17.43 0.50 3.66
N LEU A 7 -16.23 0.98 4.02
CA LEU A 7 -14.94 0.40 3.60
C LEU A 7 -14.44 -0.74 4.51
N ARG A 8 -15.19 -1.18 5.50
CA ARG A 8 -14.75 -2.20 6.47
C ARG A 8 -14.08 -3.44 5.85
N PRO A 9 -14.62 -4.07 4.79
CA PRO A 9 -14.02 -5.28 4.21
C PRO A 9 -12.61 -5.07 3.64
N PHE A 10 -12.20 -3.82 3.42
CA PHE A 10 -10.88 -3.49 2.89
C PHE A 10 -9.79 -3.41 3.97
N PHE A 11 -10.20 -3.36 5.25
CA PHE A 11 -9.30 -3.20 6.40
C PHE A 11 -9.28 -4.41 7.32
N THR A 12 -10.23 -5.32 7.17
CA THR A 12 -10.34 -6.55 7.99
C THR A 12 -9.68 -7.75 7.31
N GLY A 13 -9.68 -8.88 8.00
CA GLY A 13 -9.25 -10.16 7.43
C GLY A 13 -10.03 -10.58 6.17
N SER A 14 -11.19 -9.99 5.92
CA SER A 14 -12.01 -10.20 4.72
C SER A 14 -11.38 -9.65 3.45
N LYS A 15 -10.45 -8.70 3.54
CA LYS A 15 -9.67 -8.16 2.41
C LYS A 15 -9.09 -9.26 1.51
N PHE A 16 -8.68 -10.38 2.10
CA PHE A 16 -8.06 -11.50 1.39
C PHE A 16 -9.02 -12.68 1.16
N ARG A 17 -10.32 -12.50 1.40
CA ARG A 17 -11.36 -13.52 1.25
C ARG A 17 -12.38 -13.14 0.18
N GLY A 18 -13.29 -14.05 -0.13
CA GLY A 18 -14.33 -13.84 -1.15
C GLY A 18 -15.18 -12.58 -0.93
N ILE A 19 -15.47 -12.20 0.31
CA ILE A 19 -16.24 -11.01 0.66
C ILE A 19 -15.51 -9.73 0.21
N GLY A 20 -14.22 -9.61 0.55
CA GLY A 20 -13.42 -8.44 0.17
C GLY A 20 -13.24 -8.33 -1.33
N MET A 21 -13.02 -9.47 -2.02
CA MET A 21 -12.94 -9.51 -3.48
C MET A 21 -14.26 -9.12 -4.14
N TYR A 22 -15.38 -9.66 -3.66
CA TYR A 22 -16.72 -9.28 -4.14
C TYR A 22 -16.95 -7.77 -3.99
N SER A 23 -16.73 -7.23 -2.78
CA SER A 23 -16.91 -5.80 -2.51
C SER A 23 -16.07 -4.93 -3.44
N ARG A 24 -14.83 -5.33 -3.67
CA ARG A 24 -13.88 -4.61 -4.54
C ARG A 24 -14.35 -4.58 -6.00
N GLU A 25 -14.66 -5.74 -6.57
CA GLU A 25 -15.09 -5.81 -7.98
C GLU A 25 -16.45 -5.15 -8.20
N LEU A 26 -17.38 -5.29 -7.26
CA LEU A 26 -18.65 -4.56 -7.32
C LEU A 26 -18.46 -3.05 -7.33
N ILE A 27 -17.64 -2.50 -6.42
CA ILE A 27 -17.39 -1.06 -6.37
C ILE A 27 -16.71 -0.59 -7.65
N LYS A 28 -15.71 -1.32 -8.15
CA LYS A 28 -15.03 -1.02 -9.41
C LYS A 28 -16.00 -0.86 -10.58
N GLU A 29 -16.92 -1.78 -10.73
CA GLU A 29 -17.90 -1.70 -11.82
C GLU A 29 -19.01 -0.67 -11.56
N LEU A 30 -19.40 -0.44 -10.29
CA LEU A 30 -20.33 0.64 -9.94
C LEU A 30 -19.76 2.01 -10.31
N LEU A 31 -18.47 2.24 -10.08
CA LEU A 31 -17.79 3.48 -10.45
C LEU A 31 -17.80 3.71 -11.96
N LYS A 32 -17.62 2.65 -12.76
CA LYS A 32 -17.66 2.75 -14.25
C LYS A 32 -19.04 3.15 -14.78
N ILE A 33 -20.10 2.61 -14.19
CA ILE A 33 -21.46 2.87 -14.67
C ILE A 33 -22.10 4.11 -14.04
N GLY A 34 -21.69 4.50 -12.85
CA GLY A 34 -22.20 5.62 -12.04
C GLY A 34 -21.57 6.97 -12.34
N LYS A 35 -21.27 7.29 -13.63
CA LYS A 35 -20.55 8.53 -14.02
C LYS A 35 -21.17 9.84 -13.51
N ASN A 36 -22.47 9.86 -13.23
CA ASN A 36 -23.21 11.00 -12.71
C ASN A 36 -23.49 10.90 -11.20
N ASP A 37 -23.02 9.86 -10.56
CA ASP A 37 -23.14 9.63 -9.12
C ASP A 37 -21.82 10.00 -8.43
N THR A 38 -21.88 10.36 -7.15
CA THR A 38 -20.70 10.57 -6.33
C THR A 38 -20.65 9.49 -5.25
N PHE A 39 -19.46 8.96 -5.00
CA PHE A 39 -19.25 7.89 -4.04
C PHE A 39 -18.47 8.44 -2.85
N HIS A 40 -19.04 8.26 -1.67
CA HIS A 40 -18.48 8.74 -0.41
C HIS A 40 -18.16 7.55 0.49
N PHE A 41 -16.89 7.31 0.71
CA PHE A 41 -16.41 6.14 1.43
C PHE A 41 -16.16 6.47 2.90
N LEU A 42 -16.88 5.78 3.78
CA LEU A 42 -16.72 5.88 5.22
C LEU A 42 -15.64 4.90 5.68
N ASN A 43 -14.54 5.41 6.22
CA ASN A 43 -13.46 4.63 6.79
C ASN A 43 -13.33 4.90 8.30
N LEU A 44 -13.71 3.90 9.11
CA LEU A 44 -13.62 3.93 10.57
C LEU A 44 -12.52 3.00 11.12
N TYR A 45 -11.77 2.30 10.25
CA TYR A 45 -11.02 1.10 10.63
C TYR A 45 -9.52 1.17 10.41
N GLY A 46 -8.99 2.20 9.86
CA GLY A 46 -7.57 2.31 9.64
C GLY A 46 -7.15 3.45 8.73
N GLU A 47 -5.84 3.60 8.57
CA GLU A 47 -5.28 4.56 7.64
C GLU A 47 -5.52 4.09 6.21
N TYR A 48 -6.19 4.91 5.40
CA TYR A 48 -6.39 4.64 3.99
C TYR A 48 -5.06 4.80 3.24
N THR A 49 -4.57 3.70 2.71
CA THR A 49 -3.25 3.65 2.04
C THR A 49 -3.32 3.85 0.52
N GLY A 50 -4.50 4.20 0.00
CA GLY A 50 -4.77 4.28 -1.43
C GLY A 50 -5.21 2.93 -2.01
N ASP A 51 -6.33 2.93 -2.72
CA ASP A 51 -6.74 1.82 -3.56
C ASP A 51 -6.91 2.35 -4.98
N PRO A 52 -6.23 1.77 -5.99
CA PRO A 52 -6.29 2.24 -7.38
C PRO A 52 -7.69 2.17 -8.01
N LEU A 53 -8.64 1.55 -7.32
CA LEU A 53 -10.02 1.45 -7.78
C LEU A 53 -10.83 2.74 -7.65
N LEU A 54 -10.40 3.70 -6.82
CA LEU A 54 -11.20 4.90 -6.54
C LEU A 54 -10.90 5.99 -7.58
N ASP A 55 -11.93 6.47 -8.25
CA ASP A 55 -11.91 7.43 -9.36
C ASP A 55 -12.30 8.85 -8.89
N LYS A 56 -12.22 9.83 -9.78
CA LYS A 56 -12.49 11.27 -9.60
C LYS A 56 -13.84 11.63 -8.97
N ASN A 57 -14.80 10.75 -8.99
CA ASN A 57 -16.12 10.93 -8.37
C ASN A 57 -16.19 10.37 -6.94
N CYS A 58 -15.03 10.05 -6.34
CA CYS A 58 -14.90 9.42 -5.04
C CYS A 58 -14.38 10.40 -3.99
N TYR A 59 -14.88 10.24 -2.76
CA TYR A 59 -14.42 10.96 -1.58
C TYR A 59 -14.25 9.95 -0.45
N VAL A 60 -13.08 9.88 0.19
CA VAL A 60 -12.87 9.05 1.36
C VAL A 60 -12.85 9.93 2.61
N TYR A 61 -13.70 9.60 3.56
CA TYR A 61 -13.77 10.25 4.87
C TYR A 61 -13.17 9.32 5.91
N GLU A 62 -12.03 9.72 6.41
CA GLU A 62 -11.28 8.93 7.36
C GLU A 62 -11.49 9.49 8.77
N TYR A 63 -11.97 8.62 9.65
CA TYR A 63 -12.19 8.90 11.06
C TYR A 63 -11.33 7.97 11.92
N TYR A 64 -10.82 8.48 13.02
CA TYR A 64 -9.79 7.79 13.81
C TYR A 64 -10.30 7.06 15.03
N SER A 65 -11.58 7.06 15.26
CA SER A 65 -12.21 6.49 16.44
C SER A 65 -12.41 4.98 16.38
N GLY A 66 -11.82 4.34 15.43
CA GLY A 66 -11.90 2.89 15.31
C GLY A 66 -11.21 2.12 16.45
N PRO A 67 -11.06 0.81 16.34
CA PRO A 67 -10.48 -0.09 17.35
C PRO A 67 -9.13 0.34 17.92
N LYS A 68 -8.40 1.23 17.25
CA LYS A 68 -7.10 1.75 17.72
C LYS A 68 -7.19 2.54 19.02
N ILE A 69 -8.33 3.23 19.28
CA ILE A 69 -8.54 3.92 20.57
C ILE A 69 -8.90 2.92 21.66
N VAL A 70 -9.50 1.78 21.28
CA VAL A 70 -10.00 0.75 22.21
C VAL A 70 -8.91 -0.23 22.59
N ASP A 71 -7.95 -0.47 21.71
CA ASP A 71 -6.97 -1.57 21.80
C ASP A 71 -5.52 -1.06 21.84
N VAL A 72 -5.21 -0.31 22.91
CA VAL A 72 -3.82 0.04 23.19
C VAL A 72 -3.21 -1.07 24.04
N GLY A 73 -2.50 -1.99 23.39
CA GLY A 73 -1.74 -3.04 24.05
C GLY A 73 -2.59 -4.03 24.83
N GLU A 74 -3.61 -4.66 24.20
CA GLU A 74 -4.51 -5.66 24.80
C GLU A 74 -5.38 -5.14 25.97
N ARG A 75 -5.58 -3.82 26.08
CA ARG A 75 -6.39 -3.22 27.16
C ARG A 75 -7.50 -2.37 26.59
N GLN A 76 -8.73 -2.65 26.98
CA GLN A 76 -9.86 -1.78 26.65
C GLN A 76 -9.74 -0.47 27.45
N LEU A 77 -9.37 0.63 26.76
CA LEU A 77 -9.30 1.97 27.35
C LEU A 77 -10.66 2.61 27.56
N PHE A 78 -11.64 2.22 26.77
CA PHE A 78 -13.00 2.77 26.81
C PHE A 78 -14.02 1.65 27.02
N SER A 79 -15.14 2.01 27.65
CA SER A 79 -16.29 1.11 27.70
C SER A 79 -16.88 0.94 26.28
N GLU A 80 -17.54 -0.19 26.03
CA GLU A 80 -18.27 -0.43 24.76
C GLU A 80 -19.26 0.71 24.46
N VAL A 81 -19.90 1.27 25.49
CA VAL A 81 -20.85 2.39 25.37
C VAL A 81 -20.15 3.67 24.87
N SER A 82 -18.97 4.01 25.40
CA SER A 82 -18.23 5.21 24.97
C SER A 82 -17.73 5.06 23.55
N THR A 83 -17.22 3.89 23.18
CA THR A 83 -16.77 3.59 21.81
C THR A 83 -17.94 3.70 20.83
N LYS A 84 -19.10 3.16 21.16
CA LYS A 84 -20.29 3.23 20.34
C LYS A 84 -20.74 4.66 20.08
N LYS A 85 -20.75 5.52 21.10
CA LYS A 85 -21.10 6.95 20.95
C LYS A 85 -20.12 7.70 20.06
N ILE A 86 -18.83 7.42 20.16
CA ILE A 86 -17.82 8.01 19.29
C ILE A 86 -18.12 7.66 17.83
N ILE A 87 -18.32 6.39 17.53
CA ILE A 87 -18.61 5.93 16.16
C ILE A 87 -19.95 6.49 15.66
N GLU A 88 -20.99 6.53 16.50
CA GLU A 88 -22.26 7.15 16.16
C GLU A 88 -22.08 8.59 15.70
N ASN A 89 -21.30 9.35 16.45
CA ASN A 89 -21.04 10.74 16.16
C ASN A 89 -20.31 10.91 14.82
N GLU A 90 -19.30 10.13 14.55
CA GLU A 90 -18.55 10.19 13.27
C GLU A 90 -19.42 9.81 12.08
N VAL A 91 -20.24 8.76 12.22
CA VAL A 91 -21.22 8.40 11.20
C VAL A 91 -22.20 9.56 10.95
N LYS A 92 -22.75 10.16 11.99
CA LYS A 92 -23.66 11.31 11.85
C LYS A 92 -22.97 12.52 11.20
N HIS A 93 -21.73 12.81 11.57
CA HIS A 93 -20.95 13.86 10.95
C HIS A 93 -20.69 13.57 9.45
N PHE A 94 -20.28 12.35 9.12
CA PHE A 94 -20.14 11.88 7.73
C PHE A 94 -21.42 12.09 6.93
N LEU A 95 -22.56 11.66 7.43
CA LEU A 95 -23.86 11.80 6.76
C LEU A 95 -24.24 13.27 6.54
N LYS A 96 -24.02 14.13 7.53
CA LYS A 96 -24.29 15.58 7.46
C LYS A 96 -23.41 16.26 6.41
N GLN A 97 -22.11 16.00 6.45
CA GLN A 97 -21.14 16.61 5.55
C GLN A 97 -21.32 16.15 4.11
N SER A 98 -21.46 14.83 3.89
CA SER A 98 -21.54 14.23 2.57
C SER A 98 -22.94 14.26 1.97
N LYS A 99 -23.97 14.52 2.76
CA LYS A 99 -25.41 14.57 2.36
C LYS A 99 -25.81 13.30 1.60
N ILE A 100 -25.51 12.14 2.16
CA ILE A 100 -25.70 10.82 1.53
C ILE A 100 -27.15 10.53 1.23
N ASP A 101 -27.47 10.11 0.03
CA ASP A 101 -28.81 9.68 -0.35
C ASP A 101 -29.08 8.21 0.03
N VAL A 102 -28.08 7.36 -0.20
CA VAL A 102 -28.15 5.91 0.07
C VAL A 102 -26.81 5.43 0.65
N MET A 103 -26.86 4.62 1.69
CA MET A 103 -25.67 3.96 2.26
C MET A 103 -25.65 2.49 1.86
N LEU A 104 -24.55 2.05 1.24
CA LEU A 104 -24.25 0.67 0.86
C LEU A 104 -23.32 0.04 1.89
N PHE A 105 -23.83 -0.94 2.62
CA PHE A 105 -23.05 -1.75 3.56
C PHE A 105 -22.54 -2.99 2.83
N THR A 106 -21.25 -3.02 2.56
CA THR A 106 -20.63 -4.07 1.74
C THR A 106 -20.35 -5.36 2.52
N SER A 107 -20.29 -5.32 3.87
CA SER A 107 -20.14 -6.50 4.72
C SER A 107 -20.83 -6.31 6.08
N PRO A 108 -22.14 -6.36 6.13
CA PRO A 108 -22.91 -6.05 7.36
C PRO A 108 -22.74 -7.11 8.46
N THR A 109 -22.35 -8.34 8.13
CA THR A 109 -22.14 -9.45 9.07
C THR A 109 -20.67 -9.65 9.47
N GLU A 110 -19.79 -8.68 9.18
CA GLU A 110 -18.41 -8.70 9.60
C GLU A 110 -18.30 -8.61 11.11
N TYR A 111 -17.40 -9.40 11.72
CA TYR A 111 -17.14 -9.36 13.15
C TYR A 111 -16.73 -7.96 13.62
N GLY A 112 -17.26 -7.54 14.79
CA GLY A 112 -16.99 -6.22 15.36
C GLY A 112 -17.77 -5.09 14.70
N ASN A 113 -18.92 -5.37 14.07
CA ASN A 113 -19.80 -4.31 13.57
C ASN A 113 -20.45 -3.56 14.73
N LEU A 114 -20.01 -2.31 14.94
CA LEU A 114 -20.55 -1.43 15.97
C LEU A 114 -21.61 -0.46 15.45
N MET A 115 -21.90 -0.45 14.14
CA MET A 115 -22.91 0.44 13.54
C MET A 115 -24.33 -0.02 13.87
N GLU A 116 -25.20 0.95 14.09
CA GLU A 116 -26.64 0.71 14.28
C GLU A 116 -27.45 1.35 13.16
N ALA A 117 -28.52 0.68 12.75
CA ALA A 117 -29.32 1.08 11.60
C ALA A 117 -30.11 2.38 11.83
N ASP A 118 -30.40 2.74 13.08
CA ASP A 118 -31.08 3.98 13.47
C ASP A 118 -30.22 5.24 13.25
N TRP A 119 -28.88 5.10 13.26
CA TRP A 119 -27.98 6.20 12.91
C TRP A 119 -28.17 6.68 11.47
N PHE A 120 -28.72 5.83 10.60
CA PHE A 120 -28.99 6.06 9.19
C PHE A 120 -30.51 6.28 8.91
N ALA A 121 -31.28 6.75 9.89
CA ALA A 121 -32.75 6.83 9.79
C ALA A 121 -33.28 7.60 8.57
N ASN A 122 -32.54 8.61 8.11
CA ASN A 122 -32.91 9.48 6.98
C ASN A 122 -32.19 9.14 5.65
N VAL A 123 -31.48 8.05 5.61
CA VAL A 123 -30.69 7.57 4.46
C VAL A 123 -31.26 6.22 3.99
N GLY A 124 -31.33 5.99 2.69
CA GLY A 124 -31.64 4.65 2.20
C GLY A 124 -30.56 3.65 2.62
N LYS A 125 -30.98 2.54 3.24
CA LYS A 125 -30.06 1.52 3.78
C LYS A 125 -30.04 0.30 2.90
N VAL A 126 -28.92 -0.01 2.30
CA VAL A 126 -28.74 -1.17 1.43
C VAL A 126 -27.58 -2.01 1.93
N ALA A 127 -27.74 -3.33 1.99
CA ALA A 127 -26.67 -4.22 2.40
C ALA A 127 -26.52 -5.41 1.45
N ILE A 128 -25.29 -5.89 1.29
CA ILE A 128 -25.00 -7.13 0.56
C ILE A 128 -25.28 -8.31 1.50
N LEU A 129 -26.09 -9.25 1.01
CA LEU A 129 -26.40 -10.50 1.69
C LEU A 129 -25.61 -11.63 1.05
N TYR A 130 -24.51 -12.05 1.71
CA TYR A 130 -23.65 -13.14 1.20
C TYR A 130 -24.26 -14.51 1.46
N ASP A 131 -24.48 -14.85 2.72
CA ASP A 131 -25.11 -16.10 3.16
C ASP A 131 -25.52 -16.01 4.64
N LEU A 132 -26.26 -17.02 5.07
CA LEU A 132 -26.64 -17.23 6.47
C LEU A 132 -26.15 -18.59 6.96
N ILE A 133 -25.02 -19.08 6.47
CA ILE A 133 -24.41 -20.34 6.82
C ILE A 133 -24.25 -20.55 8.33
N PRO A 134 -23.88 -19.53 9.14
CA PRO A 134 -23.84 -19.71 10.60
C PRO A 134 -25.16 -20.10 11.25
N LEU A 135 -26.31 -19.70 10.68
CA LEU A 135 -27.63 -20.13 11.15
C LEU A 135 -27.98 -21.56 10.69
N ILE A 136 -27.40 -22.03 9.60
CA ILE A 136 -27.63 -23.36 9.06
C ILE A 136 -26.79 -24.41 9.78
N PHE A 137 -25.59 -24.02 10.18
CA PHE A 137 -24.63 -24.85 10.91
C PHE A 137 -24.18 -24.20 12.24
N PRO A 138 -25.12 -24.00 13.18
CA PRO A 138 -24.83 -23.22 14.39
C PRO A 138 -23.81 -23.91 15.31
N GLU A 139 -23.78 -25.24 15.35
CA GLU A 139 -22.83 -25.99 16.18
C GLU A 139 -21.39 -25.81 15.71
N GLN A 140 -21.14 -25.67 14.41
CA GLN A 140 -19.83 -25.50 13.81
C GLN A 140 -19.41 -24.03 13.72
N CYS A 141 -20.37 -23.10 13.60
CA CYS A 141 -20.05 -21.70 13.34
C CYS A 141 -20.25 -20.80 14.58
N LEU A 142 -21.23 -21.09 15.44
CA LEU A 142 -21.63 -20.23 16.56
C LEU A 142 -21.30 -20.85 17.93
N PHE A 143 -20.20 -21.60 18.02
CA PHE A 143 -19.74 -22.24 19.25
C PHE A 143 -19.12 -21.25 20.25
N ASP A 144 -18.56 -20.13 19.76
CA ASP A 144 -18.05 -19.03 20.57
C ASP A 144 -19.19 -18.09 20.95
N PRO A 145 -19.48 -17.90 22.26
CA PRO A 145 -20.60 -17.06 22.71
C PRO A 145 -20.43 -15.58 22.32
N ALA A 146 -19.22 -15.05 22.29
CA ALA A 146 -18.96 -13.66 21.91
C ALA A 146 -19.23 -13.46 20.42
N TYR A 147 -18.69 -14.33 19.57
CA TYR A 147 -18.96 -14.32 18.13
C TYR A 147 -20.45 -14.50 17.83
N LYS A 148 -21.12 -15.41 18.55
CA LYS A 148 -22.57 -15.62 18.40
C LYS A 148 -23.36 -14.34 18.69
N ALA A 149 -23.09 -13.68 19.84
CA ALA A 149 -23.77 -12.45 20.21
C ALA A 149 -23.55 -11.33 19.21
N ASP A 150 -22.33 -11.19 18.65
CA ASP A 150 -21.99 -10.20 17.63
C ASP A 150 -22.72 -10.52 16.30
N TYR A 151 -22.73 -11.77 15.91
CA TYR A 151 -23.45 -12.21 14.72
C TYR A 151 -24.97 -11.97 14.84
N GLU A 152 -25.57 -12.23 16.00
CA GLU A 152 -26.99 -11.94 16.25
C GLU A 152 -27.30 -10.44 16.13
N LYS A 153 -26.43 -9.56 16.63
CA LYS A 153 -26.54 -8.10 16.44
C LYS A 153 -26.49 -7.75 14.94
N SER A 154 -25.59 -8.36 14.18
CA SER A 154 -25.48 -8.16 12.74
C SER A 154 -26.72 -8.62 11.97
N LEU A 155 -27.39 -9.67 12.43
CA LEU A 155 -28.67 -10.11 11.84
C LEU A 155 -29.80 -9.11 12.12
N GLU A 156 -29.86 -8.53 13.33
CA GLU A 156 -30.85 -7.48 13.64
C GLU A 156 -30.56 -6.21 12.83
N PHE A 157 -29.30 -5.89 12.55
CA PHE A 157 -28.93 -4.82 11.63
C PHE A 157 -29.44 -5.11 10.20
N LEU A 158 -29.26 -6.33 9.68
CA LEU A 158 -29.76 -6.74 8.36
C LEU A 158 -31.29 -6.61 8.23
N LYS A 159 -32.05 -6.98 9.25
CA LYS A 159 -33.53 -6.88 9.25
C LYS A 159 -34.02 -5.44 9.10
N GLN A 160 -33.20 -4.45 9.47
CA GLN A 160 -33.53 -3.03 9.40
C GLN A 160 -33.13 -2.36 8.08
N MET A 161 -32.61 -3.12 7.13
CA MET A 161 -32.28 -2.59 5.80
C MET A 161 -33.54 -2.31 5.00
N ASP A 162 -33.48 -1.26 4.17
CA ASP A 162 -34.54 -0.93 3.22
C ASP A 162 -34.48 -1.89 2.02
N LEU A 163 -33.26 -2.33 1.64
CA LEU A 163 -33.02 -3.28 0.55
C LEU A 163 -31.82 -4.19 0.87
N LEU A 164 -31.95 -5.46 0.51
CA LEU A 164 -30.85 -6.43 0.53
C LEU A 164 -30.49 -6.87 -0.89
N LEU A 165 -29.19 -6.96 -1.14
CA LEU A 165 -28.61 -7.43 -2.39
C LEU A 165 -28.07 -8.84 -2.18
N ALA A 166 -28.89 -9.85 -2.48
CA ALA A 166 -28.49 -11.25 -2.29
C ALA A 166 -27.59 -11.74 -3.43
N ILE A 167 -26.52 -12.43 -3.08
CA ILE A 167 -25.58 -12.97 -4.06
C ILE A 167 -26.06 -14.26 -4.74
N SER A 168 -27.20 -14.80 -4.31
CA SER A 168 -27.88 -15.96 -4.92
C SER A 168 -29.35 -15.99 -4.55
N GLN A 169 -30.15 -16.74 -5.29
CA GLN A 169 -31.54 -17.02 -4.91
C GLN A 169 -31.60 -17.80 -3.59
N SER A 170 -30.67 -18.73 -3.38
CA SER A 170 -30.53 -19.49 -2.14
C SER A 170 -30.31 -18.58 -0.93
N ALA A 171 -29.47 -17.56 -1.03
CA ALA A 171 -29.25 -16.58 0.04
C ALA A 171 -30.53 -15.75 0.32
N LYS A 172 -31.28 -15.37 -0.75
CA LYS A 172 -32.58 -14.71 -0.60
C LYS A 172 -33.59 -15.59 0.11
N ASP A 173 -33.72 -16.85 -0.32
CA ASP A 173 -34.68 -17.81 0.26
C ASP A 173 -34.36 -18.05 1.76
N ASP A 174 -33.10 -18.13 2.09
CA ASP A 174 -32.64 -18.26 3.49
C ASP A 174 -33.00 -17.03 4.32
N ALA A 175 -32.82 -15.82 3.78
CA ALA A 175 -33.18 -14.60 4.52
C ALA A 175 -34.69 -14.50 4.77
N VAL A 176 -35.48 -14.87 3.80
CA VAL A 176 -36.94 -14.95 3.97
C VAL A 176 -37.29 -16.00 5.02
N ARG A 177 -36.75 -17.21 4.91
CA ARG A 177 -37.08 -18.35 5.75
C ARG A 177 -36.54 -18.22 7.19
N LEU A 178 -35.29 -17.78 7.36
CA LEU A 178 -34.60 -17.78 8.66
C LEU A 178 -34.75 -16.47 9.42
N LEU A 179 -34.82 -15.35 8.72
CA LEU A 179 -34.89 -14.02 9.32
C LEU A 179 -36.25 -13.37 9.24
N GLY A 180 -37.19 -13.92 8.43
CA GLY A 180 -38.51 -13.35 8.19
C GLY A 180 -38.49 -12.03 7.42
N ILE A 181 -37.42 -11.78 6.65
CA ILE A 181 -37.31 -10.56 5.84
C ILE A 181 -38.28 -10.67 4.65
N PRO A 182 -39.10 -9.63 4.39
CA PRO A 182 -40.04 -9.63 3.26
C PRO A 182 -39.32 -9.83 1.92
N GLU A 183 -39.83 -10.68 1.07
CA GLU A 183 -39.21 -11.04 -0.22
C GLU A 183 -39.00 -9.84 -1.14
N GLU A 184 -39.92 -8.86 -1.11
CA GLU A 184 -39.84 -7.62 -1.86
C GLU A 184 -38.68 -6.68 -1.47
N LYS A 185 -38.09 -6.89 -0.30
CA LYS A 185 -36.89 -6.19 0.15
C LYS A 185 -35.59 -6.83 -0.32
N ILE A 186 -35.64 -7.91 -1.08
CA ILE A 186 -34.45 -8.67 -1.47
C ILE A 186 -34.37 -8.82 -2.99
N ILE A 187 -33.33 -8.24 -3.59
CA ILE A 187 -33.00 -8.38 -5.00
C ILE A 187 -31.83 -9.35 -5.17
N VAL A 188 -31.94 -10.31 -6.07
CA VAL A 188 -30.82 -11.21 -6.41
C VAL A 188 -29.94 -10.55 -7.45
N VAL A 189 -28.71 -10.23 -7.06
CA VAL A 189 -27.72 -9.57 -7.93
C VAL A 189 -26.66 -10.54 -8.44
N TYR A 190 -26.50 -11.69 -7.82
CA TYR A 190 -25.48 -12.71 -8.08
C TYR A 190 -24.04 -12.26 -7.70
N ALA A 191 -23.06 -13.00 -8.19
CA ALA A 191 -21.65 -12.63 -8.21
C ALA A 191 -21.14 -12.68 -9.66
N GLY A 192 -20.11 -11.92 -9.94
CA GLY A 192 -19.38 -11.96 -11.20
C GLY A 192 -18.13 -12.82 -11.10
N ILE A 193 -17.58 -13.21 -12.23
CA ILE A 193 -16.24 -13.79 -12.35
C ILE A 193 -15.32 -12.80 -13.06
N ASP A 194 -14.05 -12.92 -12.78
CA ASP A 194 -13.03 -12.14 -13.47
C ASP A 194 -12.90 -12.62 -14.94
N LYS A 195 -12.73 -11.69 -15.86
CA LYS A 195 -12.64 -11.96 -17.31
C LYS A 195 -11.47 -12.85 -17.69
N ASP A 196 -10.43 -12.93 -16.81
CA ASP A 196 -9.27 -13.77 -17.03
C ASP A 196 -9.59 -15.28 -16.91
N PHE A 197 -10.71 -15.65 -16.25
CA PHE A 197 -11.17 -17.04 -16.24
C PHE A 197 -11.79 -17.39 -17.58
N GLU A 198 -10.98 -17.95 -18.46
CA GLU A 198 -11.39 -18.34 -19.81
C GLU A 198 -10.71 -19.64 -20.26
N LYS A 199 -11.25 -20.25 -21.30
CA LYS A 199 -10.64 -21.39 -21.99
C LYS A 199 -9.44 -20.90 -22.78
N LEU A 200 -8.24 -21.32 -22.40
CA LEU A 200 -6.98 -20.92 -23.03
C LEU A 200 -6.73 -21.73 -24.31
N GLU A 201 -6.17 -21.09 -25.35
CA GLU A 201 -5.81 -21.77 -26.60
C GLU A 201 -4.71 -22.81 -26.38
N SER A 202 -3.81 -22.57 -25.45
CA SER A 202 -2.74 -23.49 -25.04
C SER A 202 -2.29 -23.25 -23.61
N VAL A 203 -1.96 -24.31 -22.90
CA VAL A 203 -1.38 -24.28 -21.55
C VAL A 203 -0.09 -25.08 -21.55
N GLU A 204 0.97 -24.54 -20.98
CA GLU A 204 2.21 -25.28 -20.70
C GLU A 204 2.00 -26.31 -19.56
N ALA A 205 1.16 -27.33 -19.84
CA ALA A 205 0.71 -28.31 -18.85
C ALA A 205 1.88 -28.98 -18.09
N GLY A 206 2.98 -29.27 -18.77
CA GLY A 206 4.18 -29.86 -18.16
C GLY A 206 4.76 -28.99 -17.07
N ARG A 207 4.98 -27.72 -17.35
CA ARG A 207 5.53 -26.72 -16.41
C ARG A 207 4.64 -26.52 -15.18
N ILE A 208 3.33 -26.38 -15.40
CA ILE A 208 2.39 -26.20 -14.28
C ILE A 208 2.31 -27.44 -13.41
N LYS A 209 2.25 -28.62 -14.02
CA LYS A 209 2.23 -29.90 -13.27
C LYS A 209 3.50 -30.07 -12.45
N GLU A 210 4.67 -29.84 -13.04
CA GLU A 210 5.97 -29.93 -12.37
C GLU A 210 6.04 -29.00 -11.17
N LYS A 211 5.59 -27.73 -11.33
CA LYS A 211 5.57 -26.74 -10.25
C LYS A 211 4.81 -27.19 -9.00
N TYR A 212 3.74 -27.95 -9.17
CA TYR A 212 2.87 -28.41 -8.07
C TYR A 212 3.01 -29.91 -7.77
N GLY A 213 4.01 -30.57 -8.32
CA GLY A 213 4.28 -32.01 -8.07
C GLY A 213 3.23 -32.96 -8.65
N ILE A 214 2.51 -32.54 -9.70
CA ILE A 214 1.47 -33.32 -10.38
C ILE A 214 2.13 -34.14 -11.49
N SER A 215 2.08 -35.45 -11.37
CA SER A 215 2.73 -36.37 -12.33
C SER A 215 1.82 -36.92 -13.42
N ASP A 216 0.51 -37.01 -13.14
CA ASP A 216 -0.49 -37.65 -14.00
C ASP A 216 -1.60 -36.69 -14.44
N ALA A 217 -2.65 -37.19 -15.07
CA ALA A 217 -3.93 -36.50 -15.12
C ALA A 217 -4.47 -36.32 -13.69
N PHE A 218 -5.33 -35.39 -13.46
CA PHE A 218 -5.80 -35.10 -12.10
C PHE A 218 -7.24 -34.61 -12.03
N LEU A 219 -7.86 -34.92 -10.91
CA LEU A 219 -9.10 -34.33 -10.43
C LEU A 219 -8.71 -33.19 -9.50
N MET A 220 -9.48 -32.11 -9.47
CA MET A 220 -9.16 -30.94 -8.68
C MET A 220 -10.28 -30.58 -7.72
N PHE A 221 -9.90 -30.21 -6.51
CA PHE A 221 -10.71 -29.38 -5.62
C PHE A 221 -10.05 -28.00 -5.51
N ALA A 222 -10.84 -26.90 -5.60
CA ALA A 222 -10.32 -25.56 -5.51
C ALA A 222 -11.15 -24.71 -4.53
N GLY A 223 -10.48 -23.83 -3.76
CA GLY A 223 -11.12 -22.84 -2.92
C GLY A 223 -10.61 -22.79 -1.48
N GLY A 224 -11.29 -22.03 -0.63
CA GLY A 224 -11.00 -21.98 0.80
C GLY A 224 -11.24 -23.33 1.46
N ILE A 225 -10.49 -23.62 2.52
CA ILE A 225 -10.55 -24.92 3.20
C ILE A 225 -11.26 -24.72 4.55
N ASP A 226 -12.51 -25.17 4.62
CA ASP A 226 -13.33 -25.20 5.83
C ASP A 226 -14.24 -26.47 5.83
N PHE A 227 -14.92 -26.73 6.95
CA PHE A 227 -15.72 -27.95 7.13
C PHE A 227 -16.82 -28.12 6.06
N LYS A 228 -17.43 -27.03 5.61
CA LYS A 228 -18.54 -27.06 4.63
C LYS A 228 -18.08 -27.47 3.23
N LYS A 229 -16.79 -27.38 2.95
CA LYS A 229 -16.21 -27.76 1.67
C LYS A 229 -16.15 -29.27 1.43
N ASN A 230 -16.38 -30.05 2.50
CA ASN A 230 -16.54 -31.51 2.43
C ASN A 230 -15.35 -32.27 1.82
N ILE A 231 -14.15 -31.77 2.04
CA ILE A 231 -12.92 -32.30 1.43
C ILE A 231 -12.63 -33.71 1.90
N GLU A 232 -12.95 -34.06 3.15
CA GLU A 232 -12.79 -35.41 3.70
C GLU A 232 -13.57 -36.43 2.86
N ASP A 233 -14.85 -36.17 2.58
CA ASP A 233 -15.68 -37.03 1.74
C ASP A 233 -15.21 -37.07 0.27
N VAL A 234 -14.58 -35.98 -0.24
CA VAL A 234 -13.94 -35.98 -1.58
C VAL A 234 -12.78 -36.99 -1.60
N ILE A 235 -11.91 -37.01 -0.59
CA ILE A 235 -10.78 -37.95 -0.50
C ILE A 235 -11.30 -39.39 -0.38
N ILE A 236 -12.30 -39.62 0.48
CA ILE A 236 -12.93 -40.93 0.66
C ILE A 236 -13.63 -41.37 -0.63
N ALA A 237 -14.31 -40.50 -1.33
CA ALA A 237 -14.95 -40.79 -2.59
C ALA A 237 -13.93 -41.14 -3.68
N TYR A 238 -12.85 -40.36 -3.77
CA TYR A 238 -11.75 -40.62 -4.69
C TYR A 238 -11.13 -41.99 -4.46
N SER A 239 -10.93 -42.41 -3.20
CA SER A 239 -10.39 -43.73 -2.85
C SER A 239 -11.27 -44.90 -3.28
N LYS A 240 -12.58 -44.67 -3.47
CA LYS A 240 -13.56 -45.68 -3.88
C LYS A 240 -13.79 -45.75 -5.39
N LEU A 241 -13.11 -44.93 -6.16
CA LEU A 241 -13.12 -45.04 -7.62
C LEU A 241 -12.49 -46.35 -8.08
N PRO A 242 -12.86 -46.87 -9.27
CA PRO A 242 -12.18 -48.01 -9.88
C PRO A 242 -10.65 -47.82 -9.92
N LYS A 243 -9.90 -48.87 -9.59
CA LYS A 243 -8.44 -48.82 -9.51
C LYS A 243 -7.78 -48.25 -10.78
N GLY A 244 -8.37 -48.50 -11.96
CA GLY A 244 -7.89 -47.94 -13.22
C GLY A 244 -7.99 -46.44 -13.30
N LEU A 245 -9.04 -45.83 -12.72
CA LEU A 245 -9.21 -44.37 -12.64
C LEU A 245 -8.26 -43.76 -11.64
N ILE A 246 -8.10 -44.37 -10.46
CA ILE A 246 -7.15 -43.87 -9.45
C ILE A 246 -5.72 -43.91 -10.00
N LYS A 247 -5.35 -44.98 -10.75
CA LYS A 247 -4.02 -45.08 -11.33
C LYS A 247 -3.71 -44.00 -12.35
N ARG A 248 -4.70 -43.56 -13.12
CA ARG A 248 -4.55 -42.52 -14.17
C ARG A 248 -4.64 -41.13 -13.64
N ASN A 249 -5.34 -40.87 -12.54
CA ASN A 249 -5.65 -39.56 -12.03
C ASN A 249 -5.13 -39.40 -10.61
N GLN A 250 -4.57 -38.26 -10.28
CA GLN A 250 -4.30 -37.80 -8.91
C GLN A 250 -5.47 -36.92 -8.42
N LEU A 251 -5.59 -36.75 -7.11
CA LEU A 251 -6.49 -35.74 -6.52
C LEU A 251 -5.67 -34.57 -6.03
N VAL A 252 -5.90 -33.38 -6.60
CA VAL A 252 -5.21 -32.14 -6.25
C VAL A 252 -6.16 -31.26 -5.45
N ILE A 253 -5.80 -30.94 -4.21
CA ILE A 253 -6.54 -30.08 -3.30
C ILE A 253 -5.80 -28.75 -3.22
N THR A 254 -6.42 -27.68 -3.72
CA THR A 254 -5.84 -26.34 -3.70
C THR A 254 -6.52 -25.46 -2.65
N GLY A 255 -5.74 -24.65 -1.96
CA GLY A 255 -6.25 -23.71 -0.97
C GLY A 255 -5.31 -23.59 0.24
N LYS A 256 -5.33 -22.44 0.89
CA LYS A 256 -4.53 -22.23 2.10
C LYS A 256 -5.12 -23.02 3.27
N ALA A 257 -4.33 -23.88 3.88
CA ALA A 257 -4.66 -24.67 5.06
C ALA A 257 -3.52 -24.60 6.07
N SER A 258 -3.82 -24.91 7.34
CA SER A 258 -2.78 -25.17 8.35
C SER A 258 -2.11 -26.52 8.11
N ASP A 259 -0.89 -26.67 8.57
CA ASP A 259 -0.13 -27.93 8.45
C ASP A 259 -0.89 -29.10 9.08
N ASP A 260 -1.51 -28.90 10.23
CA ASP A 260 -2.35 -29.93 10.91
C ASP A 260 -3.51 -30.40 10.04
N LEU A 261 -4.13 -29.48 9.30
CA LEU A 261 -5.26 -29.81 8.42
C LEU A 261 -4.79 -30.53 7.16
N ILE A 262 -3.65 -30.15 6.62
CA ILE A 262 -3.00 -30.85 5.50
C ILE A 262 -2.64 -32.28 5.95
N GLU A 263 -2.01 -32.44 7.13
CA GLU A 263 -1.67 -33.73 7.67
C GLU A 263 -2.91 -34.60 7.88
N LYS A 264 -4.01 -34.03 8.38
CA LYS A 264 -5.30 -34.73 8.49
C LYS A 264 -5.77 -35.28 7.15
N PHE A 265 -5.72 -34.50 6.07
CA PHE A 265 -6.13 -34.94 4.74
C PHE A 265 -5.23 -36.07 4.20
N LEU A 266 -3.93 -35.95 4.40
CA LEU A 266 -2.98 -36.99 3.99
C LEU A 266 -3.15 -38.26 4.81
N ASN A 267 -3.52 -38.18 6.09
CA ASN A 267 -3.85 -39.35 6.91
C ASN A 267 -5.12 -40.04 6.40
N ILE A 268 -6.17 -39.27 6.06
CA ILE A 268 -7.39 -39.81 5.46
C ILE A 268 -7.04 -40.56 4.14
N ALA A 269 -6.19 -39.97 3.32
CA ALA A 269 -5.73 -40.58 2.07
C ALA A 269 -4.98 -41.92 2.33
N ARG A 270 -4.11 -41.94 3.34
CA ARG A 270 -3.35 -43.12 3.77
C ARG A 270 -4.29 -44.23 4.27
N ASP A 271 -5.22 -43.89 5.15
CA ASP A 271 -6.16 -44.85 5.75
C ASP A 271 -7.10 -45.46 4.71
N ASN A 272 -7.31 -44.77 3.58
CA ASN A 272 -8.12 -45.24 2.47
C ASN A 272 -7.31 -45.79 1.30
N GLY A 273 -5.99 -46.01 1.45
CA GLY A 273 -5.13 -46.70 0.49
C GLY A 273 -4.84 -45.92 -0.80
N VAL A 274 -4.91 -44.57 -0.75
CA VAL A 274 -4.59 -43.66 -1.86
C VAL A 274 -3.44 -42.73 -1.50
N ASP A 275 -2.56 -43.18 -0.60
CA ASP A 275 -1.34 -42.48 -0.24
C ASP A 275 -0.47 -42.17 -1.48
N GLY A 276 0.11 -40.97 -1.54
CA GLY A 276 0.87 -40.49 -2.69
C GLY A 276 0.04 -40.17 -3.96
N ARG A 277 -1.31 -40.34 -3.90
CA ARG A 277 -2.21 -39.93 -5.01
C ARG A 277 -2.98 -38.65 -4.70
N VAL A 278 -2.95 -38.17 -3.45
CA VAL A 278 -3.55 -36.92 -3.01
C VAL A 278 -2.45 -35.87 -2.81
N ILE A 279 -2.58 -34.74 -3.45
CA ILE A 279 -1.63 -33.63 -3.41
C ILE A 279 -2.34 -32.40 -2.83
N CYS A 280 -1.78 -31.82 -1.77
CA CYS A 280 -2.22 -30.54 -1.22
C CYS A 280 -1.22 -29.46 -1.63
N THR A 281 -1.64 -28.50 -2.49
CA THR A 281 -0.72 -27.52 -3.08
C THR A 281 -0.54 -26.25 -2.23
N GLY A 282 -1.41 -26.05 -1.23
CA GLY A 282 -1.52 -24.75 -0.56
C GLY A 282 -2.13 -23.67 -1.47
N TYR A 283 -1.78 -22.42 -1.21
CA TYR A 283 -2.24 -21.26 -2.01
C TYR A 283 -1.67 -21.31 -3.42
N ILE A 284 -2.52 -21.08 -4.41
CA ILE A 284 -2.14 -20.99 -5.83
C ILE A 284 -2.43 -19.58 -6.35
N PRO A 285 -1.48 -18.92 -7.02
CA PRO A 285 -1.73 -17.67 -7.74
C PRO A 285 -2.81 -17.82 -8.82
N LYS A 286 -3.53 -16.73 -9.13
CA LYS A 286 -4.65 -16.71 -10.06
C LYS A 286 -4.31 -17.30 -11.44
N ASP A 287 -3.18 -16.91 -12.03
CA ASP A 287 -2.77 -17.38 -13.36
C ASP A 287 -2.54 -18.90 -13.39
N ASP A 288 -1.92 -19.42 -12.34
CA ASP A 288 -1.71 -20.85 -12.20
C ASP A 288 -3.04 -21.59 -11.93
N LEU A 289 -3.97 -20.98 -11.21
CA LEU A 289 -5.30 -21.53 -10.95
C LEU A 289 -6.10 -21.65 -12.26
N ILE A 290 -6.06 -20.60 -13.09
CA ILE A 290 -6.65 -20.61 -14.44
C ILE A 290 -6.04 -21.74 -15.28
N ALA A 291 -4.71 -21.86 -15.29
CA ALA A 291 -4.02 -22.91 -16.02
C ALA A 291 -4.43 -24.31 -15.52
N LEU A 292 -4.57 -24.50 -14.21
CA LEU A 292 -5.01 -25.79 -13.63
C LEU A 292 -6.47 -26.12 -13.98
N TYR A 293 -7.38 -25.12 -13.95
CA TYR A 293 -8.76 -25.31 -14.40
C TYR A 293 -8.81 -25.76 -15.87
N ASN A 294 -7.95 -25.19 -16.72
CA ASN A 294 -7.90 -25.53 -18.15
C ASN A 294 -7.37 -26.93 -18.45
N ILE A 295 -6.61 -27.56 -17.53
CA ILE A 295 -5.98 -28.86 -17.76
C ILE A 295 -6.46 -29.96 -16.82
N THR A 296 -7.35 -29.65 -15.87
CA THR A 296 -7.92 -30.66 -14.98
C THR A 296 -8.90 -31.57 -15.74
N GLU A 297 -8.92 -32.86 -15.37
CA GLU A 297 -9.92 -33.80 -15.88
C GLU A 297 -11.31 -33.54 -15.33
N LEU A 298 -11.39 -32.99 -14.09
CA LEU A 298 -12.65 -32.79 -13.40
C LEU A 298 -12.42 -31.88 -12.17
N LEU A 299 -13.24 -30.83 -12.02
CA LEU A 299 -13.43 -30.18 -10.73
C LEU A 299 -14.45 -30.96 -9.90
N VAL A 300 -14.08 -31.31 -8.67
CA VAL A 300 -14.96 -31.98 -7.69
C VAL A 300 -15.21 -31.05 -6.53
N PHE A 301 -16.43 -30.46 -6.46
CA PHE A 301 -16.78 -29.42 -5.50
C PHE A 301 -18.10 -29.71 -4.77
N PRO A 302 -18.19 -30.80 -3.97
CA PRO A 302 -19.41 -31.23 -3.31
C PRO A 302 -19.58 -30.57 -1.94
N SER A 303 -19.51 -29.24 -1.88
CA SER A 303 -19.71 -28.50 -0.64
C SER A 303 -21.08 -28.79 -0.03
N LEU A 304 -21.13 -28.84 1.29
CA LEU A 304 -22.38 -29.03 2.06
C LEU A 304 -23.33 -27.85 1.90
N TYR A 305 -22.77 -26.64 1.77
CA TYR A 305 -23.51 -25.41 1.55
C TYR A 305 -22.60 -24.29 1.05
N GLU A 306 -23.10 -23.41 0.17
CA GLU A 306 -22.40 -22.21 -0.29
C GLU A 306 -23.33 -21.01 -0.41
N GLY A 307 -22.77 -19.79 -0.26
CA GLY A 307 -23.48 -18.55 -0.55
C GLY A 307 -23.62 -18.32 -2.05
N PHE A 308 -22.57 -18.69 -2.86
CA PHE A 308 -22.61 -18.65 -4.32
C PHE A 308 -21.92 -19.83 -4.95
N GLY A 309 -20.59 -19.94 -4.90
CA GLY A 309 -19.83 -21.03 -5.48
C GLY A 309 -18.94 -20.58 -6.64
N LEU A 310 -18.19 -19.48 -6.47
CA LEU A 310 -17.26 -18.95 -7.47
C LEU A 310 -16.37 -20.00 -8.11
N PRO A 311 -15.73 -20.95 -7.39
CA PRO A 311 -14.88 -21.97 -8.01
C PRO A 311 -15.56 -22.82 -9.07
N VAL A 312 -16.87 -23.03 -8.94
CA VAL A 312 -17.67 -23.79 -9.91
C VAL A 312 -17.81 -23.01 -11.22
N ILE A 313 -18.21 -21.74 -11.13
CA ILE A 313 -18.37 -20.86 -12.29
C ILE A 313 -17.01 -20.55 -12.94
N GLU A 314 -15.96 -20.33 -12.17
CA GLU A 314 -14.60 -20.10 -12.67
C GLU A 314 -14.10 -21.31 -13.48
N ALA A 315 -14.29 -22.52 -12.94
CA ALA A 315 -13.90 -23.75 -13.62
C ALA A 315 -14.70 -23.97 -14.92
N MET A 316 -16.01 -23.71 -14.89
CA MET A 316 -16.87 -23.76 -16.07
C MET A 316 -16.40 -22.77 -17.16
N ALA A 317 -16.08 -21.54 -16.79
CA ALA A 317 -15.58 -20.52 -17.73
C ALA A 317 -14.25 -20.94 -18.38
N CYS A 318 -13.43 -21.71 -17.66
CA CYS A 318 -12.19 -22.32 -18.18
C CYS A 318 -12.44 -23.62 -18.98
N GLY A 319 -13.69 -24.08 -19.11
CA GLY A 319 -14.06 -25.30 -19.83
C GLY A 319 -13.75 -26.58 -19.06
N ALA A 320 -13.60 -26.51 -17.73
CA ALA A 320 -13.44 -27.69 -16.90
C ALA A 320 -14.77 -28.43 -16.74
N ARG A 321 -14.72 -29.75 -16.74
CA ARG A 321 -15.86 -30.59 -16.34
C ARG A 321 -16.07 -30.48 -14.84
N VAL A 322 -17.33 -30.41 -14.39
CA VAL A 322 -17.65 -30.14 -12.99
C VAL A 322 -18.62 -31.17 -12.39
N VAL A 323 -18.27 -31.65 -11.20
CA VAL A 323 -19.19 -32.35 -10.28
C VAL A 323 -19.36 -31.48 -9.05
N THR A 324 -20.61 -31.08 -8.76
CA THR A 324 -20.91 -30.21 -7.62
C THR A 324 -22.20 -30.62 -6.92
N SER A 325 -22.56 -29.93 -5.85
CA SER A 325 -23.70 -30.28 -5.00
C SER A 325 -25.05 -29.94 -5.59
N ASN A 326 -26.06 -30.77 -5.30
CA ASN A 326 -27.47 -30.50 -5.62
C ASN A 326 -28.20 -29.68 -4.55
N VAL A 327 -27.48 -28.85 -3.79
CA VAL A 327 -28.00 -28.04 -2.68
C VAL A 327 -27.51 -26.60 -2.75
N SER A 328 -28.22 -25.72 -2.07
CA SER A 328 -27.92 -24.28 -1.98
C SER A 328 -27.69 -23.61 -3.34
N SER A 329 -26.91 -22.55 -3.38
CA SER A 329 -26.57 -21.86 -4.61
C SER A 329 -25.86 -22.74 -5.65
N LEU A 330 -25.18 -23.82 -5.24
CA LEU A 330 -24.50 -24.73 -6.16
C LEU A 330 -25.47 -25.43 -7.10
N LYS A 331 -26.68 -25.81 -6.61
CA LYS A 331 -27.72 -26.31 -7.49
C LYS A 331 -28.14 -25.23 -8.48
N GLU A 332 -28.41 -24.05 -8.00
CA GLU A 332 -28.88 -22.91 -8.78
C GLU A 332 -27.95 -22.57 -9.96
N ILE A 333 -26.64 -22.47 -9.68
CA ILE A 333 -25.63 -22.03 -10.67
C ILE A 333 -25.12 -23.14 -11.56
N ALA A 334 -25.43 -24.42 -11.26
CA ALA A 334 -24.82 -25.54 -11.96
C ALA A 334 -25.87 -26.49 -12.62
N GLU A 335 -27.17 -26.29 -12.35
CA GLU A 335 -28.23 -27.14 -12.91
C GLU A 335 -28.29 -27.02 -14.44
N GLY A 336 -28.12 -28.13 -15.12
CA GLY A 336 -28.06 -28.18 -16.57
C GLY A 336 -26.68 -27.93 -17.19
N HIS A 337 -25.68 -27.50 -16.38
CA HIS A 337 -24.32 -27.13 -16.83
C HIS A 337 -23.20 -27.93 -16.12
N ALA A 338 -23.53 -28.69 -15.08
CA ALA A 338 -22.63 -29.59 -14.38
C ALA A 338 -23.37 -30.82 -13.85
N LEU A 339 -22.63 -31.84 -13.44
CA LEU A 339 -23.23 -33.01 -12.82
C LEU A 339 -23.44 -32.75 -11.32
N LEU A 340 -24.72 -32.86 -10.91
CA LEU A 340 -25.13 -32.60 -9.52
C LEU A 340 -25.12 -33.89 -8.69
N VAL A 341 -24.57 -33.81 -7.48
CA VAL A 341 -24.48 -34.94 -6.52
C VAL A 341 -25.04 -34.54 -5.15
N ASN A 342 -25.47 -35.55 -4.38
CA ASN A 342 -25.80 -35.32 -2.97
C ASN A 342 -24.50 -35.24 -2.17
N PRO A 343 -24.13 -34.08 -1.58
CA PRO A 343 -22.88 -33.92 -0.87
C PRO A 343 -22.78 -34.73 0.41
N LYS A 344 -23.90 -35.18 1.00
CA LYS A 344 -23.93 -36.00 2.20
C LYS A 344 -23.81 -37.50 1.88
N SER A 345 -23.51 -37.88 0.65
CA SER A 345 -23.43 -39.25 0.20
C SER A 345 -22.15 -39.50 -0.61
N VAL A 346 -21.15 -40.05 0.03
CA VAL A 346 -19.94 -40.50 -0.61
C VAL A 346 -20.22 -41.32 -1.86
N LYS A 347 -21.22 -42.22 -1.81
CA LYS A 347 -21.65 -43.02 -2.98
C LYS A 347 -22.13 -42.16 -4.14
N SER A 348 -22.85 -41.06 -3.86
CA SER A 348 -23.32 -40.11 -4.88
C SER A 348 -22.13 -39.37 -5.51
N ILE A 349 -21.16 -38.96 -4.70
CA ILE A 349 -19.92 -38.30 -5.17
C ILE A 349 -19.10 -39.24 -6.06
N VAL A 350 -18.89 -40.49 -5.62
CA VAL A 350 -18.23 -41.52 -6.43
C VAL A 350 -18.88 -41.67 -7.78
N LYS A 351 -20.23 -41.88 -7.79
CA LYS A 351 -20.99 -42.04 -9.02
C LYS A 351 -20.85 -40.86 -9.95
N GLY A 352 -20.89 -39.64 -9.39
CA GLY A 352 -20.68 -38.40 -10.15
C GLY A 352 -19.31 -38.36 -10.84
N MET A 353 -18.24 -38.63 -10.09
CA MET A 353 -16.89 -38.70 -10.64
C MET A 353 -16.78 -39.77 -11.72
N GLU A 354 -17.28 -41.00 -11.46
CA GLU A 354 -17.26 -42.13 -12.42
C GLU A 354 -18.00 -41.79 -13.70
N THR A 355 -19.16 -41.13 -13.61
CA THR A 355 -19.96 -40.74 -14.76
C THR A 355 -19.17 -39.83 -15.68
N ILE A 356 -18.59 -38.78 -15.16
CA ILE A 356 -17.79 -37.82 -15.94
C ILE A 356 -16.54 -38.49 -16.55
N LEU A 357 -15.83 -39.30 -15.76
CA LEU A 357 -14.56 -39.89 -16.19
C LEU A 357 -14.75 -41.06 -17.20
N ASN A 358 -15.89 -41.75 -17.19
CA ASN A 358 -16.19 -42.84 -18.11
C ASN A 358 -16.91 -42.40 -19.38
N HIS A 359 -17.54 -41.22 -19.39
CA HIS A 359 -18.26 -40.63 -20.53
C HIS A 359 -17.64 -39.27 -20.93
N PRO A 360 -16.35 -39.27 -21.40
CA PRO A 360 -15.64 -38.04 -21.62
C PRO A 360 -16.22 -37.17 -22.74
N ILE A 361 -16.90 -37.75 -23.74
CA ILE A 361 -17.48 -37.00 -24.87
C ILE A 361 -18.68 -36.19 -24.39
N GLU A 362 -19.67 -36.84 -23.79
CA GLU A 362 -20.85 -36.18 -23.26
C GLU A 362 -20.50 -35.16 -22.18
N ALA A 363 -19.47 -35.45 -21.41
CA ALA A 363 -18.96 -34.54 -20.39
C ALA A 363 -18.23 -33.31 -20.98
N MET A 364 -17.59 -33.48 -22.14
CA MET A 364 -16.98 -32.35 -22.88
C MET A 364 -18.06 -31.47 -23.51
N ASP A 365 -19.08 -32.06 -24.13
CA ASP A 365 -20.19 -31.29 -24.67
C ASP A 365 -20.86 -30.44 -23.60
N LEU A 366 -21.10 -31.00 -22.41
CA LEU A 366 -21.63 -30.27 -21.26
C LEU A 366 -20.69 -29.15 -20.79
N ALA A 367 -19.38 -29.38 -20.78
CA ALA A 367 -18.39 -28.39 -20.37
C ALA A 367 -18.30 -27.24 -21.40
N ASP A 368 -18.34 -27.54 -22.70
CA ASP A 368 -18.30 -26.51 -23.74
C ASP A 368 -19.58 -25.65 -23.72
N ASP A 369 -20.77 -26.25 -23.50
CA ASP A 369 -22.03 -25.52 -23.32
C ASP A 369 -22.00 -24.64 -22.04
N SER A 370 -21.25 -25.04 -20.99
CA SER A 370 -21.16 -24.31 -19.74
C SER A 370 -20.30 -23.05 -19.81
N ILE A 371 -19.39 -22.94 -20.78
CA ILE A 371 -18.46 -21.80 -20.91
C ILE A 371 -19.24 -20.49 -21.10
N GLU A 372 -20.12 -20.42 -22.09
CA GLU A 372 -20.90 -19.21 -22.36
C GLU A 372 -21.89 -18.90 -21.23
N TYR A 373 -22.44 -19.91 -20.60
CA TYR A 373 -23.27 -19.76 -19.42
C TYR A 373 -22.47 -19.13 -18.27
N ALA A 374 -21.30 -19.65 -17.94
CA ALA A 374 -20.43 -19.14 -16.88
C ALA A 374 -19.96 -17.70 -17.16
N LYS A 375 -19.58 -17.40 -18.42
CA LYS A 375 -19.21 -16.04 -18.86
C LYS A 375 -20.38 -15.05 -18.77
N SER A 376 -21.60 -15.53 -18.61
CA SER A 376 -22.75 -14.65 -18.40
C SER A 376 -22.79 -14.01 -17.00
N TYR A 377 -22.03 -14.54 -16.04
CA TYR A 377 -21.88 -14.02 -14.67
C TYR A 377 -20.79 -12.96 -14.64
N THR A 378 -21.12 -11.73 -14.98
CA THR A 378 -20.17 -10.62 -15.06
C THR A 378 -20.39 -9.62 -13.94
N TRP A 379 -19.30 -9.00 -13.49
CA TRP A 379 -19.36 -7.92 -12.49
C TRP A 379 -20.15 -6.70 -13.00
N GLU A 380 -20.15 -6.45 -14.30
CA GLU A 380 -20.98 -5.40 -14.92
C GLU A 380 -22.48 -5.63 -14.68
N LYS A 381 -22.94 -6.87 -14.84
CA LYS A 381 -24.37 -7.21 -14.56
C LYS A 381 -24.69 -7.09 -13.07
N VAL A 382 -23.79 -7.48 -12.20
CA VAL A 382 -23.93 -7.33 -10.74
C VAL A 382 -24.06 -5.85 -10.40
N ALA A 383 -23.18 -5.01 -10.94
CA ALA A 383 -23.19 -3.57 -10.71
C ALA A 383 -24.45 -2.90 -11.29
N GLN A 384 -24.89 -3.30 -12.49
CA GLN A 384 -26.15 -2.80 -13.09
C GLN A 384 -27.36 -3.09 -12.21
N LYS A 385 -27.55 -4.34 -11.78
CA LYS A 385 -28.64 -4.72 -10.87
C LYS A 385 -28.55 -3.99 -9.53
N THR A 386 -27.33 -3.85 -9.00
CA THR A 386 -27.09 -3.08 -7.77
C THR A 386 -27.50 -1.63 -7.96
N ALA A 387 -27.06 -0.97 -9.03
CA ALA A 387 -27.42 0.42 -9.34
C ALA A 387 -28.92 0.62 -9.55
N GLU A 388 -29.59 -0.35 -10.17
CA GLU A 388 -31.06 -0.36 -10.30
C GLU A 388 -31.74 -0.46 -8.95
N GLY A 389 -31.23 -1.31 -8.06
CA GLY A 389 -31.71 -1.43 -6.67
C GLY A 389 -31.53 -0.14 -5.88
N LEU A 390 -30.35 0.48 -5.96
CA LEU A 390 -30.08 1.76 -5.28
C LEU A 390 -31.03 2.86 -5.75
N LYS A 391 -31.34 2.93 -7.04
CA LYS A 391 -32.26 3.93 -7.62
C LYS A 391 -33.73 3.75 -7.22
N GLN A 392 -34.14 2.58 -6.78
CA GLN A 392 -35.50 2.32 -6.27
C GLN A 392 -35.75 2.97 -4.91
N LEU A 393 -34.68 3.25 -4.17
CA LEU A 393 -34.78 3.94 -2.89
C LEU A 393 -34.86 5.45 -3.15
N VAL A 394 -36.06 5.98 -3.08
CA VAL A 394 -36.30 7.42 -3.24
C VAL A 394 -35.54 8.14 -2.10
N PRO A 395 -34.73 9.16 -2.42
CA PRO A 395 -34.07 9.95 -1.40
C PRO A 395 -35.15 10.53 -0.47
N LYS A 396 -35.09 10.18 0.81
CA LYS A 396 -35.93 10.84 1.82
C LYS A 396 -35.49 12.29 1.80
N SER A 397 -36.46 13.23 1.61
CA SER A 397 -36.14 14.66 1.55
C SER A 397 -35.30 15.02 2.77
N TYR A 398 -34.12 15.58 2.53
CA TYR A 398 -33.29 16.20 3.55
C TYR A 398 -34.04 17.43 4.06
N ASN A 399 -35.10 17.24 4.86
CA ASN A 399 -35.52 18.29 5.78
C ASN A 399 -34.42 18.36 6.82
N ASP A 400 -33.92 19.56 7.10
CA ASP A 400 -32.91 19.87 8.07
C ASP A 400 -33.11 19.08 9.37
N VAL A 401 -32.66 17.84 9.39
CA VAL A 401 -32.48 17.11 10.64
C VAL A 401 -31.23 17.72 11.20
N ASP A 402 -31.45 18.60 12.16
CA ASP A 402 -30.37 19.12 12.96
C ASP A 402 -29.80 17.93 13.73
N TYR A 403 -28.76 17.32 13.15
CA TYR A 403 -27.92 16.38 13.86
C TYR A 403 -27.21 17.23 14.91
N GLU A 404 -27.89 17.53 16.07
CA GLU A 404 -27.21 18.10 17.21
C GLU A 404 -26.17 17.08 17.67
N TYR A 405 -24.98 17.39 17.31
CA TYR A 405 -23.81 16.62 17.53
C TYR A 405 -23.12 17.19 18.78
N ARG A 406 -23.13 16.45 19.86
CA ARG A 406 -22.30 16.74 21.04
C ARG A 406 -21.93 15.42 21.71
N ILE A 407 -20.64 15.14 21.80
CA ILE A 407 -20.16 14.35 22.92
C ILE A 407 -20.48 15.20 24.15
N ASP A 408 -21.34 14.73 25.01
CA ASP A 408 -21.70 15.51 26.20
C ASP A 408 -20.49 15.59 27.17
N ASP A 409 -20.47 16.61 28.01
CA ASP A 409 -19.39 16.82 28.96
C ASP A 409 -19.17 15.61 29.89
N ALA A 410 -20.20 14.79 30.12
CA ALA A 410 -20.12 13.59 30.95
C ALA A 410 -19.35 12.47 30.22
N ASP A 411 -19.54 12.32 28.94
CA ASP A 411 -18.80 11.35 28.12
C ASP A 411 -17.34 11.76 27.96
N LEU A 412 -17.06 13.04 27.67
CA LEU A 412 -15.70 13.59 27.67
C LEU A 412 -14.99 13.37 29.01
N GLN A 413 -15.70 13.61 30.13
CA GLN A 413 -15.16 13.36 31.45
C GLN A 413 -14.89 11.88 31.71
N ASN A 414 -15.73 10.97 31.20
CA ASN A 414 -15.54 9.53 31.36
C ASN A 414 -14.33 9.06 30.54
N ILE A 415 -14.17 9.56 29.34
CA ILE A 415 -13.01 9.32 28.48
C ILE A 415 -11.74 9.85 29.16
N ALA A 416 -11.78 11.09 29.67
CA ALA A 416 -10.64 11.70 30.37
C ALA A 416 -10.28 10.95 31.66
N LYS A 417 -11.28 10.46 32.42
CA LYS A 417 -11.06 9.62 33.61
C LYS A 417 -10.44 8.25 33.24
N ALA A 418 -10.91 7.62 32.18
CA ALA A 418 -10.34 6.36 31.68
C ALA A 418 -8.88 6.57 31.25
N PHE A 419 -8.59 7.67 30.54
CA PHE A 419 -7.24 8.07 30.18
C PHE A 419 -6.37 8.32 31.40
N ALA A 420 -6.83 9.11 32.37
CA ALA A 420 -6.08 9.42 33.59
C ALA A 420 -5.77 8.17 34.43
N ARG A 421 -6.68 7.20 34.51
CA ARG A 421 -6.47 5.91 35.23
C ARG A 421 -5.40 5.04 34.56
N ASN A 422 -5.27 5.11 33.25
CA ASN A 422 -4.33 4.29 32.47
C ASN A 422 -3.04 5.03 32.09
N ASN A 423 -2.93 6.32 32.37
CA ASN A 423 -1.84 7.19 31.97
C ASN A 423 -0.44 6.66 32.40
N VAL A 424 -0.32 6.06 33.57
CA VAL A 424 0.94 5.49 34.09
C VAL A 424 1.41 4.27 33.27
N LEU A 425 0.48 3.63 32.56
CA LEU A 425 0.72 2.39 31.81
C LEU A 425 0.90 2.62 30.30
N LEU A 426 0.68 3.85 29.83
CA LEU A 426 0.77 4.24 28.43
C LEU A 426 2.12 4.88 28.16
N ARG A 427 2.71 4.55 27.01
CA ARG A 427 3.88 5.24 26.47
C ARG A 427 3.50 6.67 26.07
N ASP A 428 4.46 7.58 26.03
CA ASP A 428 4.18 8.99 25.73
C ASP A 428 3.62 9.18 24.30
N GLU A 429 4.02 8.36 23.34
CA GLU A 429 3.45 8.33 21.98
C GLU A 429 1.98 7.91 21.98
N GLU A 430 1.62 6.91 22.77
CA GLU A 430 0.23 6.46 22.92
C GLU A 430 -0.63 7.54 23.58
N LYS A 431 -0.06 8.25 24.56
CA LYS A 431 -0.70 9.40 25.20
C LYS A 431 -0.95 10.53 24.22
N LYS A 432 0.06 10.87 23.41
CA LYS A 432 -0.05 11.91 22.38
C LYS A 432 -1.12 11.54 21.35
N MET A 433 -1.09 10.32 20.85
CA MET A 433 -2.08 9.84 19.88
C MET A 433 -3.50 9.94 20.43
N ILE A 434 -3.74 9.54 21.69
CA ILE A 434 -5.06 9.64 22.32
C ILE A 434 -5.48 11.09 22.53
N ILE A 435 -4.55 11.98 22.89
CA ILE A 435 -4.84 13.42 23.06
C ILE A 435 -5.22 14.02 21.71
N ASP A 436 -4.45 13.76 20.65
CA ASP A 436 -4.72 14.24 19.30
C ASP A 436 -6.10 13.76 18.81
N GLU A 437 -6.46 12.52 19.09
CA GLU A 437 -7.78 11.96 18.80
C GLU A 437 -8.92 12.66 19.59
N LEU A 438 -8.71 12.91 20.88
CA LEU A 438 -9.69 13.63 21.70
C LEU A 438 -9.91 15.07 21.21
N ILE A 439 -8.86 15.74 20.76
CA ILE A 439 -8.93 17.08 20.16
C ILE A 439 -9.77 17.03 18.89
N LEU A 440 -9.48 16.06 18.00
CA LEU A 440 -10.24 15.89 16.76
C LEU A 440 -11.72 15.60 17.02
N LEU A 441 -12.02 14.76 18.00
CA LEU A 441 -13.39 14.48 18.42
C LEU A 441 -14.10 15.72 18.96
N GLN A 442 -13.40 16.57 19.73
CA GLN A 442 -13.95 17.82 20.27
C GLN A 442 -14.18 18.86 19.17
N GLU A 443 -13.31 18.91 18.17
CA GLU A 443 -13.40 19.85 17.04
C GLU A 443 -14.39 19.39 15.96
N HIS A 444 -14.96 18.20 16.09
CA HIS A 444 -15.87 17.59 15.11
C HIS A 444 -15.30 17.56 13.68
N SER A 445 -13.99 17.39 13.56
CA SER A 445 -13.31 17.43 12.28
C SER A 445 -13.12 16.03 11.69
N VAL A 446 -13.35 15.94 10.39
CA VAL A 446 -12.82 14.82 9.61
C VAL A 446 -11.31 14.89 9.72
N LYS A 447 -10.64 13.82 10.18
CA LYS A 447 -9.18 13.81 10.22
C LYS A 447 -8.63 14.08 8.83
N ARG A 448 -9.30 13.55 7.81
CA ARG A 448 -8.88 13.70 6.43
C ARG A 448 -10.02 13.45 5.43
N GLU A 449 -10.25 14.42 4.55
CA GLU A 449 -11.03 14.23 3.34
C GLU A 449 -10.05 14.02 2.17
N ILE A 450 -10.11 12.88 1.53
CA ILE A 450 -9.29 12.57 0.36
C ILE A 450 -10.17 12.72 -0.87
N SER A 451 -9.84 13.71 -1.70
CA SER A 451 -10.46 13.88 -3.01
C SER A 451 -9.63 13.14 -4.07
N PHE A 452 -10.27 12.37 -4.93
CA PHE A 452 -9.63 11.67 -6.05
C PHE A 452 -9.68 12.49 -7.34
N LYS A 453 -10.08 13.74 -7.27
CA LYS A 453 -9.89 14.70 -8.33
C LYS A 453 -8.40 15.03 -8.38
N ASN A 454 -7.75 14.87 -9.52
CA ASN A 454 -6.31 15.08 -9.72
C ASN A 454 -5.44 13.98 -9.04
N ARG A 455 -5.61 12.71 -9.46
CA ARG A 455 -4.70 11.62 -9.03
C ARG A 455 -3.26 11.97 -9.39
N ILE A 456 -2.33 11.71 -8.48
CA ILE A 456 -0.90 11.85 -8.76
C ILE A 456 -0.36 10.52 -9.27
N LEU A 457 0.06 10.48 -10.53
CA LEU A 457 0.79 9.39 -11.14
C LEU A 457 2.27 9.55 -10.76
N TYR A 458 2.68 8.86 -9.70
CA TYR A 458 4.02 8.98 -9.13
C TYR A 458 4.94 7.94 -9.78
N ASP A 459 5.84 8.37 -10.67
CA ASP A 459 6.69 7.47 -11.43
C ASP A 459 7.81 6.87 -10.58
N VAL A 460 7.71 5.58 -10.31
CA VAL A 460 8.66 4.85 -9.47
C VAL A 460 9.60 3.95 -10.26
N THR A 461 9.66 4.11 -11.58
CA THR A 461 10.45 3.24 -12.47
C THR A 461 11.92 3.14 -12.05
N VAL A 462 12.52 4.25 -11.61
CA VAL A 462 13.93 4.30 -11.15
C VAL A 462 14.05 3.93 -9.67
N VAL A 463 13.10 4.41 -8.85
CA VAL A 463 13.05 4.10 -7.40
C VAL A 463 12.98 2.59 -7.16
N GLU A 464 12.16 1.89 -7.94
CA GLU A 464 12.00 0.43 -7.87
C GLU A 464 13.35 -0.29 -8.07
N GLU A 465 14.11 0.09 -9.08
CA GLU A 465 15.41 -0.54 -9.37
C GLU A 465 16.40 -0.38 -8.22
N TRP A 466 16.46 0.80 -7.60
CA TRP A 466 17.38 1.10 -6.51
C TRP A 466 17.01 0.37 -5.23
N LEU A 467 15.74 0.42 -4.85
CA LEU A 467 15.26 -0.25 -3.65
C LEU A 467 15.35 -1.77 -3.75
N LYS A 468 15.11 -2.36 -4.94
CA LYS A 468 15.35 -3.79 -5.21
C LYS A 468 16.83 -4.18 -5.09
N ALA A 469 17.72 -3.29 -5.47
CA ALA A 469 19.16 -3.49 -5.37
C ALA A 469 19.71 -3.22 -3.94
N GLY A 470 18.83 -2.84 -2.98
CA GLY A 470 19.22 -2.54 -1.60
C GLY A 470 19.90 -1.18 -1.43
N TYR A 471 19.87 -0.30 -2.43
CA TYR A 471 20.44 1.04 -2.33
C TYR A 471 19.42 2.04 -1.78
N THR A 472 19.75 2.67 -0.65
CA THR A 472 19.00 3.82 -0.10
C THR A 472 19.83 5.09 -0.28
N THR A 473 19.73 5.71 -1.44
CA THR A 473 20.34 7.04 -1.70
C THR A 473 19.52 8.14 -1.02
N GLY A 474 20.11 9.34 -0.82
CA GLY A 474 19.36 10.50 -0.32
C GLY A 474 18.11 10.81 -1.16
N ILE A 475 18.19 10.70 -2.49
CA ILE A 475 17.08 10.92 -3.42
C ILE A 475 15.99 9.85 -3.24
N ALA A 476 16.36 8.57 -3.14
CA ALA A 476 15.39 7.49 -2.90
C ALA A 476 14.66 7.65 -1.55
N ARG A 477 15.34 8.20 -0.53
CA ARG A 477 14.71 8.58 0.74
C ARG A 477 13.69 9.69 0.56
N VAL A 478 14.06 10.76 -0.14
CA VAL A 478 13.15 11.88 -0.44
C VAL A 478 11.92 11.38 -1.18
N SER A 479 12.10 10.60 -2.25
CA SER A 479 11.01 10.02 -3.03
C SER A 479 10.09 9.16 -2.17
N THR A 480 10.65 8.35 -1.27
CA THR A 480 9.89 7.49 -0.37
C THR A 480 9.08 8.30 0.64
N GLN A 481 9.70 9.25 1.34
CA GLN A 481 9.03 10.08 2.34
C GLN A 481 7.92 10.91 1.70
N LEU A 482 8.21 11.51 0.57
CA LEU A 482 7.23 12.31 -0.15
C LEU A 482 6.02 11.48 -0.60
N PHE A 483 6.26 10.29 -1.18
CA PHE A 483 5.18 9.36 -1.51
C PHE A 483 4.33 9.00 -0.30
N GLN A 484 4.97 8.66 0.84
CA GLN A 484 4.26 8.27 2.06
C GLN A 484 3.39 9.40 2.64
N GLN A 485 3.79 10.66 2.48
CA GLN A 485 2.99 11.79 2.94
C GLN A 485 1.92 12.20 1.91
N LEU A 486 2.26 12.26 0.62
CA LEU A 486 1.30 12.61 -0.44
C LEU A 486 0.11 11.64 -0.48
N LYS A 487 0.34 10.33 -0.31
CA LYS A 487 -0.76 9.34 -0.26
C LYS A 487 -1.72 9.57 0.92
N LYS A 488 -1.31 10.33 1.93
CA LYS A 488 -2.20 10.74 3.03
C LYS A 488 -3.12 11.89 2.64
N MET A 489 -2.85 12.61 1.56
CA MET A 489 -3.53 13.84 1.16
C MET A 489 -4.41 13.66 -0.07
N THR A 490 -3.99 12.80 -1.00
CA THR A 490 -4.66 12.54 -2.26
C THR A 490 -4.39 11.14 -2.74
N MET A 491 -5.08 10.71 -3.80
CA MET A 491 -4.75 9.46 -4.46
C MET A 491 -3.40 9.58 -5.18
N VAL A 492 -2.43 8.83 -4.73
CA VAL A 492 -1.11 8.71 -5.37
C VAL A 492 -0.93 7.29 -5.85
N LEU A 493 -0.81 7.12 -7.15
CA LEU A 493 -0.56 5.84 -7.79
C LEU A 493 0.93 5.69 -8.07
N PRO A 494 1.64 4.76 -7.41
CA PRO A 494 3.00 4.43 -7.80
C PRO A 494 2.94 3.67 -9.12
N ILE A 495 3.47 4.30 -10.18
CA ILE A 495 3.40 3.77 -11.54
C ILE A 495 4.77 3.39 -12.08
N ILE A 496 4.77 2.39 -12.96
CA ILE A 496 5.89 2.07 -13.84
C ILE A 496 5.46 2.32 -15.28
N VAL A 497 6.23 3.12 -15.99
CA VAL A 497 5.98 3.42 -17.40
C VAL A 497 6.82 2.49 -18.27
N ARG A 498 6.17 1.67 -19.10
CA ARG A 498 6.82 0.73 -19.99
C ARG A 498 6.60 1.10 -21.45
N LYS A 499 7.67 1.15 -22.23
CA LYS A 499 7.60 1.35 -23.67
C LYS A 499 7.94 0.07 -24.41
N THR A 500 7.02 -0.39 -25.22
CA THR A 500 7.26 -1.41 -26.25
C THR A 500 7.47 -0.74 -27.60
N LYS A 501 7.89 -1.50 -28.63
CA LYS A 501 8.08 -0.95 -29.99
C LYS A 501 6.81 -0.31 -30.58
N LYS A 502 5.63 -0.60 -30.04
CA LYS A 502 4.33 -0.17 -30.59
C LYS A 502 3.50 0.65 -29.62
N ASN A 503 3.59 0.43 -28.31
CA ASN A 503 2.72 1.04 -27.30
C ASN A 503 3.51 1.48 -26.07
N VAL A 504 2.93 2.47 -25.34
CA VAL A 504 3.31 2.84 -23.99
C VAL A 504 2.23 2.28 -23.08
N SER A 505 2.60 1.55 -22.04
CA SER A 505 1.71 1.11 -20.97
C SER A 505 2.10 1.78 -19.65
N VAL A 506 1.09 2.05 -18.83
CA VAL A 506 1.26 2.60 -17.49
C VAL A 506 0.70 1.59 -16.49
N ASP A 507 1.58 0.94 -15.77
CA ASP A 507 1.22 -0.11 -14.81
C ASP A 507 1.28 0.45 -13.39
N VAL A 508 0.27 0.17 -12.56
CA VAL A 508 0.31 0.47 -11.12
C VAL A 508 0.98 -0.67 -10.39
N VAL A 509 1.88 -0.34 -9.47
CA VAL A 509 2.59 -1.31 -8.63
C VAL A 509 2.28 -1.12 -7.15
N GLU A 510 2.38 -2.18 -6.38
CA GLU A 510 2.32 -2.10 -4.93
C GLU A 510 3.66 -1.61 -4.38
N TRP A 511 3.63 -0.50 -3.62
CA TRP A 511 4.84 0.07 -3.02
C TRP A 511 5.52 -0.93 -2.07
N GLY A 512 6.79 -1.14 -2.26
CA GLY A 512 7.64 -2.01 -1.43
C GLY A 512 7.73 -3.46 -1.93
N THR A 513 6.66 -4.06 -2.40
CA THR A 513 6.70 -5.39 -3.03
C THR A 513 6.98 -5.32 -4.53
N TRP A 514 6.69 -4.18 -5.14
CA TRP A 514 6.84 -3.89 -6.57
C TRP A 514 6.05 -4.83 -7.49
N LYS A 515 5.05 -5.48 -6.92
CA LYS A 515 4.14 -6.33 -7.68
C LYS A 515 3.19 -5.44 -8.50
N VAL A 516 3.03 -5.74 -9.78
CA VAL A 516 2.02 -5.09 -10.61
C VAL A 516 0.64 -5.44 -10.07
N ILE A 517 -0.14 -4.40 -9.74
CA ILE A 517 -1.51 -4.52 -9.24
C ILE A 517 -2.49 -4.37 -10.40
N GLU A 518 -2.21 -3.46 -11.31
CA GLU A 518 -3.04 -3.14 -12.45
C GLU A 518 -2.16 -2.80 -13.65
N THR A 519 -2.49 -3.34 -14.81
CA THR A 519 -1.77 -3.09 -16.07
C THR A 519 -2.55 -2.12 -16.95
N ASP A 520 -1.83 -1.21 -17.60
CA ASP A 520 -2.34 -0.26 -18.61
C ASP A 520 -3.60 0.50 -18.13
N ILE A 521 -3.44 1.23 -17.01
CA ILE A 521 -4.55 1.95 -16.38
C ILE A 521 -5.18 3.01 -17.27
N ASP A 522 -6.47 3.23 -17.10
CA ASP A 522 -7.16 4.34 -17.74
C ASP A 522 -6.67 5.68 -17.15
N LEU A 523 -6.16 6.55 -18.03
CA LEU A 523 -5.64 7.86 -17.71
C LEU A 523 -6.70 8.95 -17.97
N ASN A 524 -6.81 9.89 -17.05
CA ASN A 524 -7.76 11.00 -17.13
C ASN A 524 -7.02 12.33 -17.37
N GLU A 525 -7.67 13.30 -18.02
CA GLU A 525 -7.12 14.64 -18.24
C GLU A 525 -6.84 15.42 -16.95
N ASP A 526 -7.53 15.06 -15.84
CA ASP A 526 -7.31 15.62 -14.51
C ASP A 526 -6.15 14.96 -13.74
N ASP A 527 -5.55 13.90 -14.26
CA ASP A 527 -4.38 13.26 -13.63
C ASP A 527 -3.16 14.19 -13.70
N VAL A 528 -2.25 14.00 -12.76
CA VAL A 528 -1.00 14.76 -12.69
C VAL A 528 0.16 13.76 -12.68
N TYR A 529 1.06 13.85 -13.65
CA TYR A 529 2.25 13.04 -13.69
C TYR A 529 3.40 13.71 -12.93
N VAL A 530 3.99 13.01 -11.97
CA VAL A 530 5.14 13.47 -11.19
C VAL A 530 6.29 12.48 -11.35
N MET A 531 7.42 12.97 -11.83
CA MET A 531 8.68 12.24 -11.91
C MET A 531 9.58 12.65 -10.73
N PRO A 532 9.65 11.84 -9.66
CA PRO A 532 10.37 12.20 -8.44
C PRO A 532 11.88 12.01 -8.54
N GLU A 533 12.36 11.32 -9.57
CA GLU A 533 13.77 11.02 -9.77
C GLU A 533 14.23 11.21 -11.21
N LEU A 534 15.48 11.62 -11.34
CA LEU A 534 16.15 11.78 -12.63
C LEU A 534 16.42 10.43 -13.28
N GLN A 535 15.89 10.19 -14.46
CA GLN A 535 16.06 8.94 -15.19
C GLN A 535 17.38 8.92 -15.98
N LEU A 536 18.51 9.13 -15.32
CA LEU A 536 19.84 9.14 -15.92
C LEU A 536 20.48 7.75 -16.08
N ARG A 537 19.82 6.66 -15.61
CA ARG A 537 20.41 5.33 -15.68
C ARG A 537 20.41 4.77 -17.09
N GLY A 538 21.62 4.34 -17.45
CA GLY A 538 21.89 3.68 -18.70
C GLY A 538 21.61 4.61 -19.86
N ILE A 539 22.47 5.58 -20.01
CA ILE A 539 22.62 6.43 -21.19
C ILE A 539 22.74 5.53 -22.42
N GLN A 540 21.70 4.85 -22.74
CA GLN A 540 21.33 4.52 -24.07
C GLN A 540 20.33 5.58 -24.48
N VAL A 541 20.86 6.64 -25.05
CA VAL A 541 20.14 7.78 -25.63
C VAL A 541 19.03 7.35 -26.61
N ASP A 542 19.03 6.10 -27.03
CA ASP A 542 18.02 5.48 -27.90
C ASP A 542 16.76 4.96 -27.20
N LYS A 543 16.73 4.89 -25.87
CA LYS A 543 15.50 4.58 -25.13
C LYS A 543 14.95 5.87 -24.54
N LYS A 544 14.36 6.71 -25.39
CA LYS A 544 13.58 7.87 -24.98
C LYS A 544 12.59 7.41 -23.91
N HIS A 545 12.60 8.08 -22.76
CA HIS A 545 11.53 7.90 -21.79
C HIS A 545 10.21 8.21 -22.48
N PRO A 546 9.23 7.32 -22.46
CA PRO A 546 8.04 7.44 -23.31
C PRO A 546 7.09 8.55 -22.91
N SER A 547 7.37 9.23 -21.82
CA SER A 547 6.35 9.77 -20.96
C SER A 547 5.63 11.02 -21.42
N LYS A 548 6.39 12.04 -21.84
CA LYS A 548 5.80 13.39 -21.94
C LYS A 548 4.77 13.53 -23.06
N ASP A 549 5.13 13.15 -24.29
CA ASP A 549 4.21 13.26 -25.43
C ASP A 549 2.97 12.42 -25.16
N PHE A 550 3.16 11.22 -24.61
CA PHE A 550 2.08 10.31 -24.27
C PHE A 550 1.13 10.89 -23.21
N PHE A 551 1.65 11.49 -22.13
CA PHE A 551 0.80 12.09 -21.09
C PHE A 551 0.19 13.42 -21.54
N ARG A 552 0.96 14.26 -22.23
CA ARG A 552 0.47 15.54 -22.76
C ARG A 552 -0.59 15.37 -23.84
N GLU A 553 -0.49 14.38 -24.71
CA GLU A 553 -1.54 14.04 -25.70
C GLU A 553 -2.88 13.68 -25.04
N LYS A 554 -2.83 13.24 -23.76
CA LYS A 554 -4.00 12.96 -22.94
C LYS A 554 -4.45 14.15 -22.07
N GLY A 555 -3.81 15.31 -22.20
CA GLY A 555 -4.11 16.51 -21.39
C GLY A 555 -3.52 16.50 -19.99
N ILE A 556 -2.69 15.51 -19.64
CA ILE A 556 -2.12 15.33 -18.31
C ILE A 556 -0.93 16.27 -18.12
N LYS A 557 -0.92 17.00 -16.99
CA LYS A 557 0.20 17.88 -16.62
C LYS A 557 1.37 17.08 -16.08
N CYS A 558 2.59 17.45 -16.50
CA CYS A 558 3.81 16.73 -16.18
C CYS A 558 4.75 17.60 -15.33
N TYR A 559 5.19 17.09 -14.20
CA TYR A 559 6.13 17.75 -13.29
C TYR A 559 7.36 16.86 -13.03
N ALA A 560 8.54 17.49 -13.03
CA ALA A 560 9.80 16.82 -12.73
C ALA A 560 10.42 17.37 -11.45
N MET A 561 11.00 16.50 -10.63
CA MET A 561 11.83 16.91 -9.49
C MET A 561 13.29 16.94 -9.91
N VAL A 562 13.99 18.02 -9.59
CA VAL A 562 15.41 18.21 -9.86
C VAL A 562 16.10 18.63 -8.56
N TYR A 563 16.98 17.79 -8.07
CA TYR A 563 17.66 17.96 -6.77
C TYR A 563 18.96 18.77 -6.88
N ASP A 564 19.61 18.77 -8.04
CA ASP A 564 20.74 19.63 -8.37
C ASP A 564 21.08 19.56 -9.86
N ILE A 565 21.94 20.48 -10.31
CA ILE A 565 22.57 20.44 -11.64
C ILE A 565 24.10 20.44 -11.52
N LEU A 566 24.61 19.90 -10.42
CA LEU A 566 26.05 19.84 -10.14
C LEU A 566 26.88 19.14 -11.22
N PRO A 567 26.40 18.11 -11.93
CA PRO A 567 27.12 17.54 -13.06
C PRO A 567 27.43 18.55 -14.18
N LEU A 568 26.65 19.62 -14.29
CA LEU A 568 26.88 20.72 -15.25
C LEU A 568 27.76 21.83 -14.67
N ARG A 569 27.58 22.12 -13.37
CA ARG A 569 28.32 23.19 -12.68
C ARG A 569 29.72 22.75 -12.23
N MET A 570 29.89 21.48 -11.91
CA MET A 570 31.13 20.91 -11.34
C MET A 570 31.50 19.58 -12.02
N PRO A 571 31.66 19.53 -13.35
CA PRO A 571 31.86 18.29 -14.10
C PRO A 571 33.12 17.49 -13.66
N GLN A 572 34.11 18.16 -13.01
CA GLN A 572 35.32 17.52 -12.50
C GLN A 572 35.06 16.49 -11.38
N TYR A 573 33.90 16.52 -10.70
CA TYR A 573 33.53 15.57 -9.66
C TYR A 573 32.68 14.40 -10.18
N PHE A 574 32.29 14.41 -11.45
CA PHE A 574 31.40 13.42 -12.02
C PHE A 574 32.04 12.66 -13.17
N GLU A 575 31.49 11.51 -13.51
CA GLU A 575 31.90 10.82 -14.74
C GLU A 575 31.49 11.65 -15.97
N LYS A 576 32.36 11.75 -16.93
CA LYS A 576 32.13 12.54 -18.18
C LYS A 576 30.80 12.21 -18.85
N LYS A 577 30.45 10.92 -18.92
CA LYS A 577 29.15 10.48 -19.50
C LYS A 577 27.94 11.04 -18.75
N THR A 578 28.04 11.23 -17.44
CA THR A 578 26.98 11.81 -16.62
C THR A 578 26.82 13.29 -16.94
N SER A 579 27.92 14.04 -16.92
CA SER A 579 27.91 15.47 -17.27
C SER A 579 27.43 15.71 -18.70
N ASP A 580 27.89 14.91 -19.66
CA ASP A 580 27.48 15.01 -21.07
C ASP A 580 25.96 14.72 -21.28
N ALA A 581 25.35 13.88 -20.40
CA ALA A 581 23.94 13.54 -20.49
C ALA A 581 23.03 14.57 -19.80
N PHE A 582 23.57 15.32 -18.83
CA PHE A 582 22.76 16.21 -18.00
C PHE A 582 22.25 17.43 -18.78
N ASP A 583 23.04 18.02 -19.65
CA ASP A 583 22.62 19.19 -20.45
C ASP A 583 21.42 18.86 -21.39
N PRO A 584 21.45 17.81 -22.20
CA PRO A 584 20.29 17.39 -22.98
C PRO A 584 19.06 17.10 -22.10
N TYR A 585 19.28 16.52 -20.92
CA TYR A 585 18.21 16.19 -19.99
C TYR A 585 17.53 17.43 -19.41
N ILE A 586 18.28 18.43 -18.95
CA ILE A 586 17.69 19.70 -18.44
C ILE A 586 16.95 20.43 -19.57
N LYS A 587 17.51 20.43 -20.79
CA LYS A 587 16.83 21.00 -21.97
C LYS A 587 15.51 20.28 -22.27
N GLU A 588 15.48 18.97 -22.13
CA GLU A 588 14.25 18.17 -22.29
C GLU A 588 13.22 18.56 -21.25
N ILE A 589 13.58 18.59 -19.96
CA ILE A 589 12.65 18.95 -18.89
C ILE A 589 12.10 20.37 -19.11
N VAL A 590 12.95 21.34 -19.38
CA VAL A 590 12.53 22.74 -19.62
C VAL A 590 11.62 22.86 -20.85
N ASN A 591 11.81 22.05 -21.87
CA ASN A 591 10.98 22.11 -23.08
C ASN A 591 9.65 21.36 -22.95
N ASP A 592 9.56 20.38 -22.09
CA ASP A 592 8.58 19.31 -22.22
C ASP A 592 7.72 19.09 -20.96
N TYR A 593 8.09 19.70 -19.82
CA TYR A 593 7.33 19.61 -18.58
C TYR A 593 6.62 20.94 -18.27
N ASP A 594 5.50 20.85 -17.56
CA ASP A 594 4.71 22.02 -17.14
C ASP A 594 5.33 22.75 -15.94
N GLY A 595 6.14 22.01 -15.14
CA GLY A 595 6.87 22.60 -14.03
C GLY A 595 8.01 21.75 -13.51
N ILE A 596 8.94 22.41 -12.84
CA ILE A 596 10.12 21.83 -12.21
C ILE A 596 10.06 22.13 -10.71
N LEU A 597 10.24 21.11 -9.91
CA LEU A 597 10.21 21.14 -8.44
C LEU A 597 11.62 20.90 -7.92
N CYS A 598 12.15 21.82 -7.13
CA CYS A 598 13.50 21.72 -6.56
C CYS A 598 13.44 21.57 -5.05
N ASP A 599 14.42 20.90 -4.45
CA ASP A 599 14.51 20.69 -3.01
C ASP A 599 15.02 21.91 -2.24
N SER A 600 15.52 22.94 -2.95
CA SER A 600 15.91 24.23 -2.39
C SER A 600 15.64 25.38 -3.36
N LYS A 601 15.55 26.57 -2.83
CA LYS A 601 15.47 27.81 -3.61
C LYS A 601 16.74 28.00 -4.44
N TRP A 602 17.90 27.67 -3.86
CA TRP A 602 19.19 27.77 -4.52
C TRP A 602 19.23 26.93 -5.82
N VAL A 603 18.76 25.67 -5.78
CA VAL A 603 18.68 24.80 -6.97
C VAL A 603 17.74 25.40 -8.00
N ALA A 604 16.59 25.93 -7.58
CA ALA A 604 15.66 26.57 -8.51
C ALA A 604 16.30 27.79 -9.20
N ASP A 605 17.00 28.64 -8.46
CA ASP A 605 17.73 29.79 -9.00
C ASP A 605 18.90 29.36 -9.90
N ASP A 606 19.64 28.29 -9.56
CA ASP A 606 20.74 27.78 -10.35
C ASP A 606 20.26 27.22 -11.72
N ILE A 607 19.11 26.54 -11.76
CA ILE A 607 18.50 26.06 -13.00
C ILE A 607 18.06 27.27 -13.86
N ILE A 608 17.41 28.27 -13.27
CA ILE A 608 17.01 29.49 -13.99
C ILE A 608 18.23 30.19 -14.58
N ASN A 609 19.30 30.37 -13.79
CA ASN A 609 20.55 30.98 -14.26
C ASN A 609 21.21 30.15 -15.37
N TYR A 610 21.25 28.81 -15.23
CA TYR A 610 21.77 27.93 -16.26
C TYR A 610 21.01 28.07 -17.59
N CYS A 611 19.68 28.15 -17.52
CA CYS A 611 18.85 28.38 -18.71
C CYS A 611 19.16 29.73 -19.38
N HIS A 612 19.29 30.80 -18.60
CA HIS A 612 19.65 32.11 -19.11
C HIS A 612 21.06 32.13 -19.75
N GLU A 613 22.06 31.54 -19.08
CA GLU A 613 23.46 31.49 -19.57
C GLU A 613 23.58 30.74 -20.90
N ASN A 614 22.76 29.71 -21.09
CA ASN A 614 22.81 28.83 -22.26
C ASN A 614 21.68 29.08 -23.28
N ASN A 615 20.94 30.18 -23.11
CA ASN A 615 19.83 30.57 -23.99
C ASN A 615 18.78 29.46 -24.17
N ILE A 616 18.50 28.70 -23.09
CA ILE A 616 17.49 27.66 -23.10
C ILE A 616 16.14 28.34 -22.86
N VAL A 617 15.26 28.32 -23.86
CA VAL A 617 13.92 28.92 -23.82
C VAL A 617 12.91 27.82 -24.08
N PRO A 618 11.88 27.68 -23.25
CA PRO A 618 10.78 26.73 -23.48
C PRO A 618 10.12 26.99 -24.84
N ARG A 619 9.78 25.94 -25.59
CA ARG A 619 9.29 26.06 -26.96
C ARG A 619 7.90 26.68 -27.08
N ASP A 620 6.94 26.18 -26.31
CA ASP A 620 5.52 26.48 -26.53
C ASP A 620 4.78 26.98 -25.27
N HIS A 621 5.44 27.04 -24.11
CA HIS A 621 4.84 27.40 -22.84
C HIS A 621 5.87 27.91 -21.84
N LYS A 622 5.41 28.54 -20.77
CA LYS A 622 6.30 28.93 -19.66
C LYS A 622 6.34 27.80 -18.64
N VAL A 623 7.55 27.27 -18.39
CA VAL A 623 7.75 26.25 -17.35
C VAL A 623 7.71 26.92 -15.97
N LYS A 624 6.91 26.37 -15.08
CA LYS A 624 6.81 26.83 -13.70
C LYS A 624 8.00 26.32 -12.90
N MET A 625 8.59 27.16 -12.08
CA MET A 625 9.66 26.78 -11.15
C MET A 625 9.13 26.83 -9.72
N GLY A 626 9.25 25.73 -9.01
CA GLY A 626 8.87 25.64 -7.60
C GLY A 626 10.02 25.08 -6.77
N PHE A 627 10.01 25.37 -5.48
CA PHE A 627 10.90 24.71 -4.54
C PHE A 627 10.16 24.32 -3.26
N PHE A 628 10.67 23.29 -2.62
CA PHE A 628 10.20 22.81 -1.32
C PHE A 628 11.41 22.44 -0.47
N HIS A 629 11.36 22.67 0.81
CA HIS A 629 12.42 22.19 1.71
C HIS A 629 12.12 20.77 2.18
N LEU A 630 13.17 20.06 2.56
CA LEU A 630 13.07 18.69 3.04
C LEU A 630 12.92 18.67 4.57
N GLY A 631 12.22 17.66 5.08
CA GLY A 631 12.15 17.40 6.51
C GLY A 631 13.32 16.51 6.98
N PRO A 632 13.67 16.56 8.29
CA PRO A 632 14.60 15.59 8.86
C PRO A 632 13.96 14.20 8.81
N ASN A 633 14.80 13.16 8.80
CA ASN A 633 14.30 11.81 8.92
C ASN A 633 13.73 11.61 10.32
N SER A 634 12.42 11.45 10.44
CA SER A 634 11.83 10.91 11.66
C SER A 634 12.06 9.40 11.61
N PHE A 635 12.91 8.91 12.49
CA PHE A 635 13.10 7.47 12.67
C PHE A 635 11.85 6.92 13.38
N GLU A 636 10.80 6.57 12.62
CA GLU A 636 9.72 5.75 13.17
C GLU A 636 10.35 4.49 13.73
N LYS A 637 10.11 4.20 15.01
CA LYS A 637 10.61 3.02 15.71
C LYS A 637 10.09 1.74 15.05
N LYS A 638 10.74 1.36 13.95
CA LYS A 638 10.68 -0.01 13.45
C LYS A 638 11.61 -0.83 14.31
N GLU A 639 11.13 -1.99 14.76
CA GLU A 639 11.81 -3.04 15.53
C GLU A 639 13.22 -2.68 16.04
N ILE A 640 13.49 -2.88 17.34
CA ILE A 640 14.78 -2.63 17.98
C ILE A 640 15.87 -3.38 17.20
N LYS A 641 16.45 -2.72 16.20
CA LYS A 641 17.66 -3.22 15.54
C LYS A 641 18.81 -3.04 16.51
N HIS A 642 19.59 -4.07 16.65
CA HIS A 642 20.81 -4.06 17.46
C HIS A 642 21.81 -3.05 16.84
N ILE A 643 22.35 -2.14 17.64
CA ILE A 643 23.44 -1.25 17.22
C ILE A 643 24.73 -2.06 17.20
N ASP A 644 25.53 -1.95 16.15
CA ASP A 644 26.82 -2.62 16.07
C ASP A 644 27.76 -2.15 17.22
N ASN A 645 28.30 -3.10 17.96
CA ASN A 645 29.21 -2.82 19.07
C ASN A 645 30.46 -2.02 18.63
N SER A 646 30.87 -2.13 17.38
CA SER A 646 32.00 -1.35 16.84
C SER A 646 31.72 0.16 16.83
N ILE A 647 30.44 0.53 16.46
CA ILE A 647 29.97 1.92 16.49
C ILE A 647 29.93 2.42 17.94
N VAL A 648 29.31 1.63 18.83
CA VAL A 648 29.22 1.97 20.26
C VAL A 648 30.61 2.20 20.86
N ASN A 649 31.53 1.28 20.63
CA ASN A 649 32.89 1.36 21.17
C ASN A 649 33.68 2.55 20.59
N PHE A 650 33.47 2.90 19.32
CA PHE A 650 34.13 4.02 18.69
C PHE A 650 33.59 5.37 19.17
N MET A 651 32.30 5.51 19.29
CA MET A 651 31.63 6.76 19.69
C MET A 651 31.73 7.03 21.18
N ASN A 652 31.93 5.99 22.01
CA ASN A 652 32.11 6.15 23.46
C ASN A 652 33.52 6.66 23.80
N GLY A 653 33.60 7.62 24.73
CA GLY A 653 34.84 8.17 25.23
C GLY A 653 34.70 9.62 25.70
N MET A 654 35.80 10.23 26.19
CA MET A 654 35.84 11.65 26.56
C MET A 654 36.38 12.52 25.40
N ASP A 655 36.79 11.91 24.29
CA ASP A 655 37.39 12.61 23.17
C ASP A 655 36.29 13.17 22.24
N ASN A 656 36.56 14.34 21.64
CA ASN A 656 35.69 14.91 20.64
C ASN A 656 35.56 13.98 19.41
N VAL A 657 34.34 13.66 19.02
CA VAL A 657 34.03 12.84 17.82
C VAL A 657 33.39 13.70 16.77
N PHE A 658 34.08 14.00 15.69
CA PHE A 658 33.58 14.69 14.52
C PHE A 658 33.05 13.69 13.52
N VAL A 659 31.85 13.92 13.02
CA VAL A 659 31.19 12.98 12.12
C VAL A 659 30.95 13.58 10.74
N MET A 660 31.13 12.79 9.69
CA MET A 660 30.65 13.08 8.34
C MET A 660 29.62 12.05 7.96
N VAL A 661 28.41 12.48 7.65
CA VAL A 661 27.27 11.63 7.32
C VAL A 661 26.87 11.80 5.85
N GLY A 662 26.66 10.67 5.18
CA GLY A 662 26.18 10.63 3.80
C GLY A 662 27.04 9.79 2.86
N THR A 663 26.64 9.72 1.58
CA THR A 663 27.40 8.96 0.58
C THR A 663 28.80 9.50 0.43
N ILE A 664 29.80 8.62 0.50
CA ILE A 664 31.22 8.98 0.35
C ILE A 664 31.53 9.10 -1.14
N GLU A 665 31.66 10.32 -1.61
CA GLU A 665 31.88 10.66 -3.01
C GLU A 665 32.81 11.87 -3.17
N PRO A 666 33.47 12.07 -4.33
CA PRO A 666 34.52 13.06 -4.48
C PRO A 666 34.14 14.48 -4.06
N ARG A 667 32.90 14.92 -4.34
CA ARG A 667 32.46 16.28 -4.02
C ARG A 667 32.19 16.54 -2.54
N LYS A 668 32.03 15.49 -1.73
CA LYS A 668 31.69 15.60 -0.29
C LYS A 668 32.90 15.96 0.59
N GLY A 669 34.13 15.92 0.04
CA GLY A 669 35.32 16.42 0.70
C GLY A 669 35.91 15.52 1.80
N HIS A 670 35.58 14.23 1.85
CA HIS A 670 36.09 13.28 2.85
C HIS A 670 37.63 13.21 2.88
N GLU A 671 38.26 13.26 1.69
CA GLU A 671 39.73 13.28 1.59
C GLU A 671 40.33 14.55 2.17
N LEU A 672 39.72 15.72 1.98
CA LEU A 672 40.14 17.00 2.54
C LEU A 672 40.09 16.94 4.08
N VAL A 673 38.96 16.41 4.61
CA VAL A 673 38.79 16.32 6.08
C VAL A 673 39.75 15.34 6.66
N LEU A 674 39.93 14.14 6.09
CA LEU A 674 40.93 13.17 6.60
C LEU A 674 42.34 13.74 6.62
N LYS A 675 42.79 14.36 5.54
CA LYS A 675 44.13 15.00 5.46
C LYS A 675 44.32 16.13 6.48
N THR A 676 43.25 16.80 6.86
CA THR A 676 43.30 17.82 7.93
C THR A 676 43.50 17.14 9.28
N PHE A 677 42.76 16.10 9.58
CA PHE A 677 42.87 15.34 10.82
C PHE A 677 44.24 14.60 10.93
N GLU A 678 44.75 14.06 9.84
CA GLU A 678 46.09 13.44 9.82
C GLU A 678 47.16 14.40 10.32
N LYS A 679 47.18 15.64 9.82
CA LYS A 679 48.12 16.68 10.28
C LYS A 679 47.89 17.04 11.74
N MET A 680 46.63 17.13 12.19
CA MET A 680 46.27 17.41 13.56
C MET A 680 46.76 16.27 14.49
N TRP A 681 46.57 15.03 14.08
CA TRP A 681 47.03 13.85 14.83
C TRP A 681 48.55 13.77 14.91
N GLU A 682 49.28 14.14 13.84
CA GLU A 682 50.78 14.27 13.88
C GLU A 682 51.24 15.33 14.87
N GLU A 683 50.43 16.35 15.10
CA GLU A 683 50.70 17.43 16.06
C GLU A 683 50.20 17.13 17.49
N GLY A 684 49.63 15.91 17.69
CA GLY A 684 49.21 15.44 19.02
C GLY A 684 47.74 15.66 19.35
N TYR A 685 46.91 16.00 18.36
CA TYR A 685 45.48 16.13 18.57
C TYR A 685 44.81 14.75 18.84
N GLU A 686 43.96 14.65 19.86
CA GLU A 686 43.33 13.38 20.27
C GLU A 686 41.92 13.18 19.72
N GLY A 687 41.25 14.19 19.13
CA GLY A 687 39.91 14.11 18.58
C GLY A 687 39.73 13.06 17.47
N LYS A 688 38.58 12.45 17.41
CA LYS A 688 38.23 11.35 16.51
C LYS A 688 37.49 11.85 15.29
N LEU A 689 37.67 11.16 14.17
CA LEU A 689 36.89 11.39 12.91
C LEU A 689 36.12 10.13 12.54
N CYS A 690 34.84 10.28 12.30
CA CYS A 690 33.93 9.21 11.91
C CYS A 690 33.31 9.47 10.55
N PHE A 691 33.44 8.52 9.62
CA PHE A 691 32.71 8.49 8.35
C PHE A 691 31.58 7.50 8.44
N ALA A 692 30.34 7.95 8.22
CA ALA A 692 29.13 7.14 8.27
C ALA A 692 28.33 7.26 6.95
N GLY A 693 28.35 6.21 6.13
CA GLY A 693 27.59 6.22 4.87
C GLY A 693 28.10 5.25 3.81
N HIS A 694 27.33 5.12 2.75
CA HIS A 694 27.66 4.24 1.62
C HIS A 694 28.81 4.79 0.77
N VAL A 695 29.57 3.88 0.16
CA VAL A 695 30.63 4.23 -0.78
C VAL A 695 30.04 4.57 -2.15
N GLY A 696 30.26 5.78 -2.62
CA GLY A 696 29.87 6.26 -3.93
C GLY A 696 30.91 5.98 -5.03
N TRP A 697 30.74 6.65 -6.16
CA TRP A 697 31.61 6.45 -7.33
C TRP A 697 33.03 7.01 -7.10
N ASN A 698 34.01 6.37 -7.75
CA ASN A 698 35.43 6.77 -7.77
C ASN A 698 36.12 6.89 -6.39
N MET A 699 35.55 6.30 -5.33
CA MET A 699 36.10 6.40 -3.97
C MET A 699 36.84 5.13 -3.48
N MET A 700 36.85 4.05 -4.23
CA MET A 700 37.49 2.80 -3.80
C MET A 700 38.96 2.97 -3.37
N PRO A 701 39.82 3.73 -4.08
CA PRO A 701 41.20 3.96 -3.62
C PRO A 701 41.27 4.70 -2.27
N PHE A 702 40.38 5.66 -2.05
CA PHE A 702 40.25 6.36 -0.78
C PHE A 702 39.77 5.43 0.34
N ILE A 703 38.79 4.60 0.06
CA ILE A 703 38.27 3.61 1.04
C ILE A 703 39.34 2.59 1.40
N ASP A 704 40.10 2.10 0.44
CA ASP A 704 41.23 1.22 0.72
C ASP A 704 42.30 1.92 1.59
N TYR A 705 42.53 3.22 1.38
CA TYR A 705 43.40 4.03 2.21
C TYR A 705 42.85 4.13 3.62
N VAL A 706 41.60 4.48 3.80
CA VAL A 706 40.90 4.59 5.11
C VAL A 706 40.95 3.26 5.89
N LYS A 707 40.65 2.13 5.22
CA LYS A 707 40.64 0.80 5.86
C LYS A 707 42.01 0.35 6.32
N ASN A 708 43.07 0.76 5.62
CA ASN A 708 44.46 0.42 5.96
C ASN A 708 45.15 1.51 6.78
N HIS A 709 44.46 2.57 7.17
CA HIS A 709 45.03 3.71 7.88
C HIS A 709 45.49 3.31 9.31
N PRO A 710 46.67 3.77 9.81
CA PRO A 710 47.15 3.43 11.15
C PRO A 710 46.18 3.77 12.29
N GLU A 711 45.37 4.80 12.11
CA GLU A 711 44.37 5.27 13.07
C GLU A 711 42.99 4.60 12.90
N ASN A 712 42.81 3.73 11.90
CA ASN A 712 41.56 3.04 11.73
C ASN A 712 41.17 2.18 12.93
N GLY A 713 39.95 2.34 13.45
CA GLY A 713 39.46 1.72 14.67
C GLY A 713 39.97 2.38 15.97
N LYS A 714 40.78 3.46 15.88
CA LYS A 714 41.29 4.25 17.03
C LYS A 714 40.68 5.66 16.97
N ARG A 715 41.34 6.56 16.23
CA ARG A 715 40.89 7.93 16.02
C ARG A 715 40.14 8.13 14.66
N LEU A 716 40.20 7.16 13.76
CA LEU A 716 39.48 7.13 12.51
C LEU A 716 38.44 5.99 12.53
N GLY A 717 37.14 6.30 12.36
CA GLY A 717 36.07 5.35 12.22
C GLY A 717 35.50 5.38 10.80
N PHE A 718 35.19 4.21 10.23
CA PHE A 718 34.48 4.08 8.97
C PHE A 718 33.39 3.04 9.10
N PHE A 719 32.12 3.48 8.98
CA PHE A 719 30.94 2.65 9.13
C PHE A 719 30.12 2.71 7.84
N GLU A 720 30.21 1.64 7.06
CA GLU A 720 29.48 1.50 5.82
C GLU A 720 28.07 0.99 6.08
N ALA A 721 27.07 1.54 5.38
CA ALA A 721 25.68 1.08 5.41
C ALA A 721 25.02 1.09 6.81
N VAL A 722 25.29 2.13 7.61
CA VAL A 722 24.64 2.35 8.91
C VAL A 722 23.12 2.41 8.74
N ASN A 723 22.40 1.73 9.62
CA ASN A 723 20.94 1.80 9.66
C ASN A 723 20.47 3.04 10.43
N ASP A 724 19.17 3.32 10.40
CA ASP A 724 18.59 4.52 10.99
C ASP A 724 18.84 4.62 12.50
N VAL A 725 18.80 3.50 13.25
CA VAL A 725 19.06 3.48 14.70
C VAL A 725 20.55 3.75 15.01
N GLU A 726 21.42 3.22 14.18
CA GLU A 726 22.87 3.49 14.29
C GLU A 726 23.19 4.94 13.94
N LEU A 727 22.52 5.50 12.94
CA LEU A 727 22.69 6.90 12.56
C LEU A 727 22.20 7.84 13.66
N GLU A 728 21.06 7.57 14.27
CA GLU A 728 20.57 8.27 15.45
C GLU A 728 21.59 8.21 16.61
N TYR A 729 22.15 7.02 16.86
CA TYR A 729 23.18 6.85 17.88
C TYR A 729 24.43 7.67 17.59
N ILE A 730 24.89 7.69 16.32
CA ILE A 730 26.04 8.48 15.88
C ILE A 730 25.79 9.97 16.12
N TYR A 731 24.63 10.52 15.71
CA TYR A 731 24.31 11.92 15.95
C TYR A 731 24.23 12.24 17.45
N ASN A 732 23.58 11.43 18.26
CA ASN A 732 23.44 11.67 19.70
C ASN A 732 24.77 11.61 20.48
N ASN A 733 25.85 11.06 19.89
CA ASN A 733 27.16 10.95 20.50
C ASN A 733 28.24 11.71 19.72
N ALA A 734 27.89 12.53 18.75
CA ALA A 734 28.80 13.35 17.98
C ALA A 734 29.04 14.72 18.67
N SER A 735 30.29 15.19 18.71
CA SER A 735 30.62 16.55 19.13
C SER A 735 30.27 17.60 18.08
N ALA A 736 30.49 17.29 16.80
CA ALA A 736 30.05 18.12 15.68
C ALA A 736 29.90 17.31 14.38
N LEU A 737 28.99 17.76 13.53
CA LEU A 737 28.92 17.34 12.12
C LEU A 737 29.91 18.18 11.30
N ILE A 738 30.73 17.53 10.47
CA ILE A 738 31.53 18.21 9.42
C ILE A 738 30.90 17.93 8.06
N GLN A 739 30.57 18.98 7.31
CA GLN A 739 30.04 18.86 5.95
C GLN A 739 30.89 19.68 4.98
N ALA A 740 31.93 19.03 4.43
CA ALA A 740 32.98 19.67 3.62
C ALA A 740 32.66 19.67 2.11
N SER A 741 31.39 19.62 1.73
CA SER A 741 30.96 19.48 0.35
C SER A 741 31.37 20.67 -0.52
N ALA A 742 31.75 20.36 -1.77
CA ALA A 742 32.00 21.39 -2.81
C ALA A 742 30.68 21.99 -3.36
N GLY A 743 29.60 21.21 -3.35
CA GLY A 743 28.27 21.63 -3.75
C GLY A 743 27.24 20.59 -3.31
N GLU A 744 26.01 21.03 -3.09
CA GLU A 744 24.86 20.25 -2.67
C GLU A 744 23.58 20.82 -3.31
N GLY A 745 22.53 19.97 -3.36
CA GLY A 745 21.19 20.43 -3.69
C GLY A 745 20.48 21.03 -2.48
N PHE A 746 20.59 20.36 -1.31
CA PHE A 746 19.95 20.81 -0.09
C PHE A 746 20.88 20.72 1.12
N GLY A 747 21.32 19.52 1.48
CA GLY A 747 22.15 19.31 2.68
C GLY A 747 21.37 18.69 3.83
N LEU A 748 20.66 17.59 3.58
CA LEU A 748 19.93 16.82 4.61
C LEU A 748 20.69 16.63 5.92
N PRO A 749 22.00 16.31 5.93
CA PRO A 749 22.74 16.15 7.19
C PRO A 749 22.73 17.37 8.10
N LEU A 750 22.58 18.60 7.57
CA LEU A 750 22.52 19.81 8.38
C LEU A 750 21.22 19.87 9.21
N ILE A 751 20.08 19.56 8.59
CA ILE A 751 18.80 19.53 9.30
C ILE A 751 18.69 18.32 10.23
N GLU A 752 19.32 17.19 9.88
CA GLU A 752 19.42 16.04 10.77
C GLU A 752 20.25 16.38 12.01
N ALA A 753 21.43 16.99 11.84
CA ALA A 753 22.25 17.48 12.96
C ALA A 753 21.50 18.50 13.82
N GLY A 754 20.78 19.46 13.20
CA GLY A 754 19.92 20.39 13.89
C GLY A 754 18.82 19.73 14.72
N HIS A 755 18.20 18.67 14.20
CA HIS A 755 17.19 17.88 14.91
C HIS A 755 17.75 17.23 16.20
N TYR A 756 19.00 16.79 16.17
CA TYR A 756 19.71 16.21 17.33
C TYR A 756 20.52 17.22 18.13
N ALA A 757 20.39 18.51 17.82
CA ALA A 757 21.16 19.59 18.45
C ALA A 757 22.69 19.41 18.35
N VAL A 758 23.18 18.75 17.29
CA VAL A 758 24.61 18.54 17.03
C VAL A 758 25.20 19.78 16.38
N PRO A 759 26.25 20.38 16.90
CA PRO A 759 26.96 21.48 16.27
C PRO A 759 27.37 21.18 14.84
N ILE A 760 27.36 22.20 13.97
CA ILE A 760 27.64 22.04 12.54
C ILE A 760 28.84 22.86 12.12
N ILE A 761 29.79 22.22 11.46
CA ILE A 761 30.92 22.83 10.75
C ILE A 761 30.76 22.50 9.27
N CYS A 762 30.54 23.51 8.41
CA CYS A 762 30.27 23.24 7.01
C CYS A 762 30.99 24.19 6.06
N SER A 763 31.13 23.75 4.80
CA SER A 763 31.65 24.61 3.73
C SER A 763 30.82 25.87 3.56
N ASP A 764 31.51 27.00 3.27
CA ASP A 764 30.87 28.26 2.95
C ASP A 764 30.33 28.22 1.51
N ILE A 765 29.10 27.68 1.36
CA ILE A 765 28.35 27.59 0.11
C ILE A 765 26.91 28.05 0.30
N GLU A 766 26.33 28.66 -0.72
CA GLU A 766 25.03 29.34 -0.65
C GLU A 766 23.89 28.47 -0.13
N VAL A 767 23.82 27.20 -0.59
CA VAL A 767 22.75 26.29 -0.15
C VAL A 767 22.83 25.98 1.35
N PHE A 768 24.03 25.94 1.93
CA PHE A 768 24.19 25.74 3.36
C PHE A 768 23.77 26.96 4.18
N HIS A 769 23.92 28.18 3.63
CA HIS A 769 23.36 29.38 4.21
C HIS A 769 21.81 29.39 4.12
N GLU A 770 21.23 28.88 3.03
CA GLU A 770 19.78 28.71 2.93
C GLU A 770 19.24 27.77 4.02
N VAL A 771 19.96 26.67 4.30
CA VAL A 771 19.48 25.60 5.21
C VAL A 771 19.81 25.91 6.66
N ALA A 772 21.05 26.26 6.97
CA ALA A 772 21.52 26.41 8.35
C ALA A 772 21.60 27.86 8.84
N GLY A 773 21.49 28.84 7.96
CA GLY A 773 21.53 30.25 8.31
C GLY A 773 22.72 30.62 9.19
N ASN A 774 22.49 31.22 10.37
CA ASN A 774 23.51 31.58 11.35
C ASN A 774 23.76 30.48 12.41
N HIS A 775 23.24 29.28 12.20
CA HIS A 775 23.26 28.18 13.17
C HIS A 775 24.36 27.13 12.88
N ALA A 776 25.31 27.47 12.01
CA ALA A 776 26.49 26.66 11.68
C ALA A 776 27.77 27.49 11.69
N ILE A 777 28.91 26.83 11.79
CA ILE A 777 30.22 27.45 11.63
C ILE A 777 30.71 27.18 10.22
N TYR A 778 30.99 28.26 9.47
CA TYR A 778 31.35 28.16 8.06
C TYR A 778 32.85 28.24 7.87
N PHE A 779 33.37 27.42 6.95
CA PHE A 779 34.78 27.50 6.56
C PHE A 779 34.92 27.60 5.04
N LYS A 780 35.98 28.26 4.60
CA LYS A 780 36.27 28.42 3.16
C LYS A 780 36.36 27.05 2.48
N GLN A 781 35.49 26.81 1.53
CA GLN A 781 35.41 25.57 0.78
C GLN A 781 36.76 25.15 0.19
N GLY A 782 37.11 23.88 0.30
CA GLY A 782 38.32 23.29 -0.26
C GLY A 782 39.63 23.64 0.47
N SER A 783 39.57 24.37 1.59
CA SER A 783 40.75 24.82 2.33
C SER A 783 40.98 23.97 3.62
N GLN A 784 42.02 23.17 3.64
CA GLN A 784 42.44 22.43 4.83
C GLN A 784 42.80 23.38 6.01
N GLU A 785 43.48 24.50 5.72
CA GLU A 785 43.85 25.50 6.73
C GLU A 785 42.60 26.14 7.34
N ALA A 786 41.61 26.49 6.51
CA ALA A 786 40.38 27.08 7.00
C ALA A 786 39.59 26.10 7.87
N LEU A 787 39.50 24.83 7.45
CA LEU A 787 38.85 23.77 8.24
C LEU A 787 39.57 23.57 9.57
N ARG A 788 40.92 23.47 9.56
CA ARG A 788 41.74 23.35 10.77
C ARG A 788 41.45 24.49 11.74
N ASN A 789 41.53 25.73 11.27
CA ASN A 789 41.30 26.92 12.11
C ASN A 789 39.89 26.94 12.71
N VAL A 790 38.88 26.36 12.00
CA VAL A 790 37.52 26.29 12.54
C VAL A 790 37.42 25.19 13.60
N ILE A 791 38.09 24.05 13.42
CA ILE A 791 38.10 22.98 14.43
C ILE A 791 38.79 23.48 15.71
N ASP A 792 39.96 24.14 15.60
CA ASP A 792 40.66 24.71 16.75
C ASP A 792 39.78 25.75 17.47
N LYS A 793 39.07 26.60 16.76
CA LYS A 793 38.11 27.57 17.34
C LYS A 793 36.86 26.92 17.92
N PHE A 794 36.40 25.81 17.36
CA PHE A 794 35.23 25.11 17.85
C PHE A 794 35.39 24.69 19.30
N GLU A 795 36.58 24.14 19.67
CA GLU A 795 36.88 23.77 21.06
C GLU A 795 36.86 24.97 21.99
N GLU A 796 37.45 26.10 21.57
CA GLU A 796 37.39 27.36 22.35
C GLU A 796 35.95 27.88 22.50
N MET A 797 35.10 27.71 21.44
CA MET A 797 33.70 28.13 21.46
C MET A 797 32.86 27.21 22.34
N GLU A 798 33.17 25.90 22.36
CA GLU A 798 32.52 24.90 23.21
C GLU A 798 32.79 25.21 24.69
N ASP A 799 34.04 25.45 25.05
CA ASP A 799 34.47 25.83 26.42
C ASP A 799 33.81 27.11 26.90
N ASN A 800 33.60 28.08 25.99
CA ASN A 800 32.98 29.38 26.27
C ASN A 800 31.45 29.39 26.10
N GLY A 801 30.82 28.29 25.64
CA GLY A 801 29.37 28.22 25.38
C GLY A 801 28.89 29.15 24.26
N THR A 802 29.74 29.39 23.25
CA THR A 802 29.46 30.31 22.13
C THR A 802 29.29 29.60 20.80
N VAL A 803 29.23 28.27 20.79
CA VAL A 803 28.92 27.47 19.59
C VAL A 803 27.54 27.82 19.08
N PRO A 804 27.35 28.05 17.76
CA PRO A 804 26.04 28.29 17.19
C PRO A 804 25.08 27.13 17.49
N ASP A 805 23.89 27.47 17.96
CA ASP A 805 22.86 26.50 18.36
C ASP A 805 22.14 25.96 17.13
N SER A 806 22.53 24.77 16.69
CA SER A 806 21.96 24.07 15.52
C SER A 806 20.52 23.66 15.73
N SER A 807 20.07 23.52 17.00
CA SER A 807 18.67 23.19 17.29
C SER A 807 17.67 24.27 16.85
N LYS A 808 18.17 25.46 16.56
CA LYS A 808 17.36 26.60 16.05
C LYS A 808 17.27 26.67 14.53
N ILE A 809 17.84 25.70 13.82
CA ILE A 809 17.62 25.59 12.37
C ILE A 809 16.13 25.37 12.13
N GLU A 810 15.52 26.30 11.39
CA GLU A 810 14.13 26.15 10.99
C GLU A 810 14.05 25.13 9.86
N TYR A 811 13.35 24.02 10.11
CA TYR A 811 13.07 23.02 9.09
C TYR A 811 11.59 22.68 9.05
N VAL A 812 11.14 22.23 7.90
CA VAL A 812 9.78 21.76 7.69
C VAL A 812 9.66 20.27 8.03
N THR A 813 8.46 19.83 8.38
CA THR A 813 8.17 18.39 8.45
C THR A 813 7.94 17.81 7.05
N TRP A 814 8.10 16.49 6.89
CA TRP A 814 7.76 15.82 5.62
C TRP A 814 6.29 16.02 5.21
N GLU A 815 5.40 16.16 6.17
CA GLU A 815 4.00 16.50 5.90
C GLU A 815 3.87 17.90 5.28
N GLN A 816 4.54 18.91 5.85
CA GLN A 816 4.56 20.26 5.29
C GLN A 816 5.21 20.31 3.90
N THR A 817 6.28 19.52 3.68
CA THR A 817 6.90 19.33 2.36
C THR A 817 5.88 18.79 1.36
N ALA A 818 5.15 17.74 1.74
CA ALA A 818 4.14 17.13 0.87
C ALA A 818 2.97 18.08 0.59
N VAL A 819 2.51 18.85 1.59
CA VAL A 819 1.48 19.88 1.40
C VAL A 819 1.93 20.88 0.33
N LYS A 820 3.16 21.37 0.43
CA LYS A 820 3.69 22.36 -0.53
C LYS A 820 3.81 21.77 -1.94
N VAL A 821 4.29 20.53 -2.07
CA VAL A 821 4.34 19.84 -3.36
C VAL A 821 2.92 19.63 -3.92
N TYR A 822 1.98 19.19 -3.10
CA TYR A 822 0.59 19.00 -3.51
C TYR A 822 -0.05 20.30 -4.00
N GLU A 823 0.12 21.42 -3.27
CA GLU A 823 -0.40 22.74 -3.68
C GLU A 823 0.18 23.18 -5.03
N MET A 824 1.45 22.91 -5.30
CA MET A 824 2.06 23.22 -6.59
C MET A 824 1.52 22.35 -7.73
N VAL A 825 1.48 21.02 -7.55
CA VAL A 825 1.17 20.11 -8.68
C VAL A 825 -0.32 19.91 -8.90
N SER A 826 -1.14 19.92 -7.86
CA SER A 826 -2.59 19.67 -7.95
C SER A 826 -3.41 20.94 -7.98
N ASN A 827 -3.03 21.96 -7.21
CA ASN A 827 -3.76 23.23 -7.10
C ASN A 827 -3.12 24.38 -7.88
N GLU A 828 -1.97 24.16 -8.48
CA GLU A 828 -1.18 25.16 -9.23
C GLU A 828 -0.84 26.44 -8.44
N LYS A 829 -0.74 26.35 -7.12
CA LYS A 829 -0.40 27.45 -6.24
C LYS A 829 1.06 27.39 -5.79
N GLU A 830 1.54 28.46 -5.16
CA GLU A 830 2.87 28.55 -4.52
C GLU A 830 4.09 28.33 -5.44
N TRP A 831 3.91 28.54 -6.72
CA TRP A 831 5.02 28.53 -7.67
C TRP A 831 5.93 29.75 -7.45
N TYR A 832 7.25 29.50 -7.40
CA TYR A 832 8.27 30.50 -7.13
C TYR A 832 8.53 31.43 -8.31
N SER A 833 8.69 30.87 -9.51
CA SER A 833 9.04 31.62 -10.73
C SER A 833 8.56 30.90 -11.98
N LYS A 834 8.95 31.42 -13.15
CA LYS A 834 8.72 30.80 -14.46
C LYS A 834 9.95 31.03 -15.34
N ILE A 835 10.33 30.04 -16.15
CA ILE A 835 11.33 30.16 -17.21
C ILE A 835 10.66 30.59 -18.50
#